data_99655c99e3ff196ee9e5a4cfb9e03b59
#
_entry.id   99655c99e3ff196ee9e5a4cfb9e03b59
#
_cell.length_a   1.000
_cell.length_b   1.000
_cell.length_c   1.000
_cell.angle_alpha   90.00
_cell.angle_beta   90.00
_cell.angle_gamma   90.00
#
_symmetry.space_group_name_H-M   'P 1'
#
loop_
_entity.id
_entity.type
_entity.pdbx_description
1 polymer ?
#
loop_
_entity_poly.entity_id
_entity_poly.type
_entity_poly.pdbx_seq_one_letter_code
_entity_poly.pdbx_strand_id
1 'polypeptide(L)'
;MKLTWFLSIIFISSAFFSQDQHILSINDQKIYKSEFEQIYWKNKKEKLATKEDLDEYIELFINFKLKVLAAEELGLDTVKKFINELNGYKIQLEKPYLIDTAINEALIKEAYYRTVNEVEASHIMLKVTASSTPKDTLKAWKIMDSLSRLLKNPNVSFGEVAEEISECPSGKMDKGNLGYFSAFKMVYPFENAAYNTPINKVSNVVKTRFGYHLVKPNKLRKAKGRVKVAHIMIVCDKKKENECEVAKNKIETIYNNLKNNASFEEQAKEFSNDRNSAHKGGELGWINSGGNVYPSFENAIFNISQNNEFSAPFQTPNGWHIVKRLDYEPVKSYDELSYELKNKIQKDARAQKTRKSFINNLKIAYILEENFNPKKIQSILKHKSFDTTDILGNNSPKNTNDIIIQFADQKFTNLEFIAFLAKTSKYISVYKTDFEMLEKMYDQFLNYSLIEYEKTQLPNKYPEFKALLKEYRDGILLFDISDQMIWSKAIKDTAGLKSFYEKNKAKWKYNDRVKAEIYTCDDKKTAKKINKFLNKEISYDSIMKLINNNHLAVKLNKKTIDDFKPYATSYNDLNLGPNKPTYKNQKWVILNVIDKLPQREKYLNEAEGIIVSAYQNYLEKEWINNLRQENKIEVNYESLYSIKEKPKN
;
A
#
# COMPACT_ATOMS: atom_id res chain seq x y z
N MET A 1 56.83 48.02 -10.84
CA MET A 1 55.47 48.55 -10.82
C MET A 1 54.82 48.27 -12.16
N LYS A 2 54.08 47.20 -12.27
CA LYS A 2 53.11 46.95 -13.38
C LYS A 2 51.88 46.33 -12.78
N LEU A 3 50.80 47.11 -12.80
CA LEU A 3 49.48 46.79 -12.29
C LEU A 3 48.75 46.03 -13.42
N THR A 4 48.54 44.74 -13.26
CA THR A 4 47.72 43.92 -14.17
C THR A 4 46.30 43.84 -13.63
N TRP A 5 45.39 44.49 -14.33
CA TRP A 5 43.95 44.38 -14.13
C TRP A 5 43.48 43.01 -14.61
N PHE A 6 42.92 42.20 -13.70
CA PHE A 6 42.11 41.00 -14.04
C PHE A 6 40.67 41.44 -14.22
N LEU A 7 40.23 41.51 -15.47
CA LEU A 7 38.82 41.63 -15.81
C LEU A 7 38.16 40.23 -15.60
N SER A 8 37.42 40.06 -14.50
CA SER A 8 36.56 38.92 -14.31
C SER A 8 35.31 39.13 -15.19
N ILE A 9 35.25 38.43 -16.33
CA ILE A 9 34.03 38.31 -17.12
C ILE A 9 33.07 37.38 -16.37
N ILE A 10 32.07 38.01 -15.74
CA ILE A 10 30.93 37.28 -15.19
C ILE A 10 30.10 36.81 -16.39
N PHE A 11 30.21 35.53 -16.74
CA PHE A 11 29.24 34.87 -17.59
C PHE A 11 27.91 34.79 -16.86
N ILE A 12 27.03 35.75 -17.07
CA ILE A 12 25.63 35.61 -16.78
C ILE A 12 25.09 34.61 -17.80
N SER A 13 25.04 33.35 -17.44
CA SER A 13 24.24 32.38 -18.16
C SER A 13 22.77 32.80 -17.99
N SER A 14 22.25 33.58 -18.92
CA SER A 14 20.82 33.75 -19.11
C SER A 14 20.25 32.38 -19.47
N ALA A 15 19.77 31.65 -18.44
CA ALA A 15 18.86 30.55 -18.66
C ALA A 15 17.65 31.18 -19.36
N PHE A 16 17.55 31.01 -20.66
CA PHE A 16 16.31 31.22 -21.37
C PHE A 16 15.29 30.28 -20.79
N PHE A 17 14.51 30.75 -19.84
CA PHE A 17 13.21 30.14 -19.55
C PHE A 17 12.41 30.29 -20.83
N SER A 18 12.36 29.22 -21.64
CA SER A 18 11.42 29.13 -22.75
C SER A 18 10.05 29.33 -22.14
N GLN A 19 9.44 30.47 -22.45
CA GLN A 19 8.09 30.78 -21.99
C GLN A 19 7.18 29.65 -22.48
N ASP A 20 6.50 28.96 -21.59
CA ASP A 20 5.63 27.84 -21.94
C ASP A 20 4.58 28.31 -22.95
N GLN A 21 4.61 27.73 -24.16
CA GLN A 21 3.76 28.15 -25.26
C GLN A 21 2.34 27.63 -25.04
N HIS A 22 1.33 28.47 -25.29
CA HIS A 22 -0.05 28.01 -25.28
C HIS A 22 -0.31 27.13 -26.52
N ILE A 23 -1.01 26.03 -26.31
CA ILE A 23 -1.36 25.05 -27.35
C ILE A 23 -2.85 25.12 -27.74
N LEU A 24 -3.69 25.53 -26.80
CA LEU A 24 -5.13 25.60 -26.95
C LEU A 24 -5.65 26.82 -26.17
N SER A 25 -6.62 27.53 -26.71
CA SER A 25 -7.47 28.42 -25.95
C SER A 25 -8.93 28.05 -26.09
N ILE A 26 -9.65 28.10 -24.97
CA ILE A 26 -11.10 27.94 -24.90
C ILE A 26 -11.64 29.23 -24.27
N ASN A 27 -12.37 30.01 -25.04
CA ASN A 27 -12.72 31.37 -24.68
C ASN A 27 -11.47 32.18 -24.34
N ASP A 28 -11.40 32.79 -23.13
CA ASP A 28 -10.24 33.55 -22.65
C ASP A 28 -9.21 32.70 -21.90
N GLN A 29 -9.49 31.40 -21.66
CA GLN A 29 -8.60 30.52 -20.94
C GLN A 29 -7.53 29.94 -21.85
N LYS A 30 -6.26 30.22 -21.57
CA LYS A 30 -5.10 29.63 -22.25
C LYS A 30 -4.62 28.37 -21.58
N ILE A 31 -4.46 27.31 -22.35
CA ILE A 31 -3.94 26.00 -21.94
C ILE A 31 -2.56 25.84 -22.56
N TYR A 32 -1.58 25.52 -21.73
CA TYR A 32 -0.19 25.50 -22.13
C TYR A 32 0.28 24.13 -22.61
N LYS A 33 1.33 24.12 -23.40
CA LYS A 33 1.92 22.93 -23.99
C LYS A 33 2.34 21.91 -22.92
N SER A 34 2.93 22.39 -21.82
CA SER A 34 3.37 21.53 -20.72
C SER A 34 2.21 20.71 -20.12
N GLU A 35 1.03 21.30 -19.99
CA GLU A 35 -0.18 20.60 -19.48
C GLU A 35 -0.64 19.51 -20.45
N PHE A 36 -0.67 19.80 -21.74
CA PHE A 36 -1.02 18.82 -22.77
C PHE A 36 0.01 17.67 -22.82
N GLU A 37 1.30 17.99 -22.88
CA GLU A 37 2.38 16.99 -22.94
C GLU A 37 2.36 16.03 -21.77
N GLN A 38 2.09 16.54 -20.56
CA GLN A 38 2.02 15.72 -19.36
C GLN A 38 0.96 14.61 -19.49
N ILE A 39 -0.24 14.96 -19.94
CA ILE A 39 -1.35 14.00 -20.09
C ILE A 39 -1.13 13.10 -21.31
N TYR A 40 -0.65 13.67 -22.43
CA TYR A 40 -0.36 12.94 -23.65
C TYR A 40 0.66 11.83 -23.45
N TRP A 41 1.82 12.16 -22.88
CA TRP A 41 2.91 11.20 -22.67
C TRP A 41 2.63 10.16 -21.57
N LYS A 42 1.74 10.46 -20.65
CA LYS A 42 1.31 9.50 -19.64
C LYS A 42 0.52 8.35 -20.25
N ASN A 43 -0.29 8.65 -21.26
CA ASN A 43 -1.17 7.70 -21.93
C ASN A 43 -0.55 7.03 -23.16
N LYS A 44 0.62 7.49 -23.60
CA LYS A 44 1.33 6.96 -24.77
C LYS A 44 2.51 6.07 -24.37
N LYS A 45 2.59 4.86 -24.97
CA LYS A 45 3.69 3.91 -24.74
C LYS A 45 4.93 4.23 -25.57
N GLU A 46 4.71 4.73 -26.79
CA GLU A 46 5.76 5.15 -27.72
C GLU A 46 6.43 6.43 -27.24
N LYS A 47 7.74 6.58 -27.59
CA LYS A 47 8.52 7.76 -27.21
C LYS A 47 8.45 8.90 -28.25
N LEU A 48 7.91 8.63 -29.43
CA LEU A 48 7.78 9.59 -30.53
C LEU A 48 6.31 9.93 -30.75
N ALA A 49 6.04 11.18 -31.07
CA ALA A 49 4.71 11.65 -31.49
C ALA A 49 4.66 11.77 -33.01
N THR A 50 3.59 11.28 -33.62
CA THR A 50 3.27 11.57 -35.02
C THR A 50 2.25 12.70 -35.12
N LYS A 51 2.14 13.30 -36.30
CA LYS A 51 1.17 14.37 -36.50
C LYS A 51 -0.26 13.84 -36.33
N GLU A 52 -0.53 12.67 -36.87
CA GLU A 52 -1.82 12.00 -36.82
C GLU A 52 -2.23 11.72 -35.37
N ASP A 53 -1.31 11.21 -34.53
CA ASP A 53 -1.54 10.98 -33.10
C ASP A 53 -1.88 12.29 -32.36
N LEU A 54 -1.18 13.38 -32.69
CA LEU A 54 -1.40 14.67 -32.06
C LEU A 54 -2.74 15.27 -32.48
N ASP A 55 -3.13 15.14 -33.75
CA ASP A 55 -4.42 15.60 -34.27
C ASP A 55 -5.59 14.83 -33.64
N GLU A 56 -5.47 13.51 -33.45
CA GLU A 56 -6.49 12.70 -32.77
C GLU A 56 -6.55 13.05 -31.28
N TYR A 57 -5.40 13.18 -30.64
CA TYR A 57 -5.36 13.39 -29.19
C TYR A 57 -5.79 14.81 -28.78
N ILE A 58 -5.50 15.84 -29.59
CA ILE A 58 -5.93 17.21 -29.28
C ILE A 58 -7.48 17.31 -29.27
N GLU A 59 -8.18 16.58 -30.13
CA GLU A 59 -9.65 16.53 -30.17
C GLU A 59 -10.22 15.93 -28.88
N LEU A 60 -9.60 14.85 -28.37
CA LEU A 60 -9.97 14.26 -27.09
C LEU A 60 -9.70 15.21 -25.93
N PHE A 61 -8.56 15.89 -25.99
CA PHE A 61 -8.16 16.84 -24.97
C PHE A 61 -9.07 18.09 -24.92
N ILE A 62 -9.52 18.59 -26.08
CA ILE A 62 -10.50 19.66 -26.17
C ILE A 62 -11.80 19.24 -25.50
N ASN A 63 -12.33 18.05 -25.85
CA ASN A 63 -13.56 17.53 -25.25
C ASN A 63 -13.44 17.38 -23.73
N PHE A 64 -12.29 16.94 -23.25
CA PHE A 64 -11.99 16.86 -21.81
C PHE A 64 -12.04 18.25 -21.16
N LYS A 65 -11.35 19.25 -21.74
CA LYS A 65 -11.31 20.61 -21.20
C LYS A 65 -12.66 21.31 -21.23
N LEU A 66 -13.45 21.11 -22.27
CA LEU A 66 -14.81 21.62 -22.34
C LEU A 66 -15.72 21.07 -21.24
N LYS A 67 -15.60 19.78 -20.95
CA LYS A 67 -16.36 19.16 -19.84
C LYS A 67 -15.93 19.71 -18.46
N VAL A 68 -14.61 19.92 -18.26
CA VAL A 68 -14.10 20.51 -17.03
C VAL A 68 -14.61 21.96 -16.87
N LEU A 69 -14.56 22.75 -17.95
CA LEU A 69 -15.10 24.12 -17.95
C LEU A 69 -16.58 24.13 -17.58
N ALA A 70 -17.39 23.27 -18.21
CA ALA A 70 -18.81 23.16 -17.89
C ALA A 70 -19.06 22.77 -16.42
N ALA A 71 -18.20 21.95 -15.83
CA ALA A 71 -18.27 21.62 -14.41
C ALA A 71 -17.97 22.81 -13.51
N GLU A 72 -16.99 23.64 -13.88
CA GLU A 72 -16.65 24.88 -13.18
C GLU A 72 -17.78 25.92 -13.28
N GLU A 73 -18.35 26.10 -14.45
CA GLU A 73 -19.50 27.00 -14.67
C GLU A 73 -20.72 26.60 -13.83
N LEU A 74 -20.91 25.29 -13.60
CA LEU A 74 -21.95 24.79 -12.68
C LEU A 74 -21.54 24.85 -11.20
N GLY A 75 -20.35 25.36 -10.87
CA GLY A 75 -19.85 25.49 -9.51
C GLY A 75 -19.56 24.16 -8.83
N LEU A 76 -19.32 23.06 -9.56
CA LEU A 76 -19.06 21.75 -8.99
C LEU A 76 -17.74 21.70 -8.18
N ASP A 77 -16.81 22.59 -8.48
CA ASP A 77 -15.54 22.77 -7.75
C ASP A 77 -15.70 23.44 -6.38
N THR A 78 -16.87 24.03 -6.10
CA THR A 78 -17.15 24.71 -4.81
C THR A 78 -17.95 23.83 -3.84
N VAL A 79 -18.48 22.69 -4.29
CA VAL A 79 -19.28 21.81 -3.43
C VAL A 79 -18.42 21.08 -2.40
N LYS A 80 -18.95 20.93 -1.18
CA LYS A 80 -18.24 20.33 -0.05
C LYS A 80 -17.69 18.91 -0.34
N LYS A 81 -18.43 18.12 -1.12
CA LYS A 81 -17.99 16.76 -1.54
C LYS A 81 -16.69 16.85 -2.32
N PHE A 82 -16.64 17.68 -3.35
CA PHE A 82 -15.46 17.88 -4.20
C PHE A 82 -14.26 18.38 -3.38
N ILE A 83 -14.46 19.42 -2.54
CA ILE A 83 -13.40 19.99 -1.72
C ILE A 83 -12.80 18.93 -0.78
N ASN A 84 -13.63 18.12 -0.14
CA ASN A 84 -13.16 17.05 0.75
C ASN A 84 -12.39 15.95 0.00
N GLU A 85 -12.87 15.57 -1.17
CA GLU A 85 -12.23 14.54 -1.99
C GLU A 85 -10.87 15.02 -2.51
N LEU A 86 -10.81 16.23 -3.09
CA LEU A 86 -9.56 16.83 -3.56
C LEU A 86 -8.55 17.00 -2.43
N ASN A 87 -8.99 17.44 -1.24
CA ASN A 87 -8.12 17.55 -0.06
C ASN A 87 -7.59 16.18 0.38
N GLY A 88 -8.39 15.12 0.26
CA GLY A 88 -7.93 13.75 0.52
C GLY A 88 -6.77 13.33 -0.39
N TYR A 89 -6.87 13.59 -1.69
CA TYR A 89 -5.78 13.35 -2.64
C TYR A 89 -4.57 14.25 -2.38
N LYS A 90 -4.79 15.54 -2.14
CA LYS A 90 -3.73 16.52 -1.84
C LYS A 90 -2.87 16.06 -0.66
N ILE A 91 -3.48 15.62 0.45
CA ILE A 91 -2.76 15.09 1.63
C ILE A 91 -1.89 13.88 1.27
N GLN A 92 -2.33 13.03 0.36
CA GLN A 92 -1.52 11.88 -0.08
C GLN A 92 -0.36 12.31 -0.97
N LEU A 93 -0.59 13.25 -1.88
CA LEU A 93 0.41 13.78 -2.80
C LEU A 93 1.51 14.58 -2.08
N GLU A 94 1.20 15.28 -0.99
CA GLU A 94 2.14 16.07 -0.20
C GLU A 94 3.19 15.22 0.52
N LYS A 95 2.86 13.99 0.93
CA LYS A 95 3.72 13.16 1.79
C LYS A 95 5.15 12.98 1.30
N PRO A 96 5.43 12.70 0.01
CA PRO A 96 6.80 12.54 -0.48
C PRO A 96 7.65 13.81 -0.39
N TYR A 97 7.02 14.99 -0.42
CA TYR A 97 7.68 16.29 -0.40
C TYR A 97 7.93 16.83 1.02
N LEU A 98 7.27 16.25 2.04
CA LEU A 98 7.38 16.67 3.44
C LEU A 98 8.38 15.82 4.24
N ILE A 99 9.42 15.34 3.57
CA ILE A 99 10.49 14.54 4.18
C ILE A 99 11.86 15.02 3.67
N ASP A 100 12.88 14.87 4.51
CA ASP A 100 14.27 15.01 4.05
C ASP A 100 14.68 13.76 3.26
N THR A 101 14.76 13.90 1.94
CA THR A 101 15.05 12.80 1.01
C THR A 101 16.46 12.23 1.22
N ALA A 102 17.45 13.09 1.49
CA ALA A 102 18.84 12.66 1.71
C ALA A 102 18.96 11.81 2.99
N ILE A 103 18.35 12.26 4.08
CA ILE A 103 18.31 11.49 5.33
C ILE A 103 17.49 10.21 5.17
N ASN A 104 16.38 10.26 4.42
CA ASN A 104 15.56 9.09 4.17
C ASN A 104 16.33 8.02 3.39
N GLU A 105 17.05 8.39 2.34
CA GLU A 105 17.91 7.46 1.59
C GLU A 105 19.04 6.88 2.43
N ALA A 106 19.70 7.71 3.26
CA ALA A 106 20.71 7.24 4.19
C ALA A 106 20.16 6.19 5.16
N LEU A 107 18.93 6.41 5.68
CA LEU A 107 18.26 5.45 6.56
C LEU A 107 17.86 4.15 5.84
N ILE A 108 17.50 4.21 4.54
CA ILE A 108 17.21 3.01 3.75
C ILE A 108 18.51 2.20 3.56
N LYS A 109 19.62 2.85 3.22
CA LYS A 109 20.93 2.22 3.09
C LYS A 109 21.41 1.62 4.40
N GLU A 110 21.22 2.36 5.51
CA GLU A 110 21.51 1.88 6.88
C GLU A 110 20.70 0.62 7.20
N ALA A 111 19.38 0.67 6.95
CA ALA A 111 18.50 -0.46 7.20
C ALA A 111 18.86 -1.67 6.33
N TYR A 112 19.22 -1.46 5.07
CA TYR A 112 19.71 -2.52 4.19
C TYR A 112 21.02 -3.13 4.72
N TYR A 113 22.01 -2.29 5.08
CA TYR A 113 23.24 -2.77 5.68
C TYR A 113 22.98 -3.66 6.90
N ARG A 114 22.06 -3.25 7.79
CA ARG A 114 21.67 -4.00 8.99
C ARG A 114 20.77 -5.21 8.70
N THR A 115 20.17 -5.27 7.51
CA THR A 115 19.41 -6.45 7.05
C THR A 115 20.35 -7.53 6.53
N VAL A 116 21.41 -7.14 5.82
CA VAL A 116 22.39 -8.09 5.24
C VAL A 116 23.54 -8.43 6.20
N ASN A 117 23.65 -7.73 7.34
CA ASN A 117 24.64 -7.99 8.38
C ASN A 117 23.92 -8.08 9.73
N GLU A 118 24.05 -9.20 10.40
CA GLU A 118 23.44 -9.47 11.70
C GLU A 118 24.45 -9.26 12.81
N VAL A 119 24.01 -8.61 13.89
CA VAL A 119 24.82 -8.39 15.10
C VAL A 119 24.34 -9.30 16.23
N GLU A 120 25.27 -10.01 16.86
CA GLU A 120 25.05 -10.66 18.15
C GLU A 120 25.43 -9.68 19.25
N ALA A 121 24.51 -9.44 20.19
CA ALA A 121 24.77 -8.51 21.28
C ALA A 121 24.22 -9.01 22.61
N SER A 122 24.92 -8.59 23.68
CA SER A 122 24.46 -8.71 25.07
C SER A 122 23.99 -7.36 25.58
N HIS A 123 23.05 -7.35 26.53
CA HIS A 123 22.59 -6.11 27.15
C HIS A 123 22.32 -6.23 28.67
N ILE A 124 22.37 -5.07 29.31
CA ILE A 124 21.88 -4.85 30.68
C ILE A 124 20.77 -3.83 30.59
N MET A 125 19.65 -4.04 31.25
CA MET A 125 18.50 -3.13 31.23
C MET A 125 17.99 -2.84 32.64
N LEU A 126 17.74 -1.56 32.93
CA LEU A 126 16.92 -1.13 34.06
C LEU A 126 15.61 -0.53 33.52
N LYS A 127 14.47 -1.02 34.01
CA LYS A 127 13.16 -0.60 33.56
C LYS A 127 12.86 0.84 33.96
N VAL A 128 12.41 1.64 33.01
CA VAL A 128 11.86 2.97 33.22
C VAL A 128 10.67 3.10 32.26
N THR A 129 9.48 3.22 32.83
CA THR A 129 8.22 3.33 32.07
C THR A 129 7.73 4.78 32.05
N ALA A 130 6.69 5.06 31.27
CA ALA A 130 6.06 6.38 31.25
C ALA A 130 5.45 6.80 32.60
N SER A 131 5.18 5.85 33.50
CA SER A 131 4.66 6.08 34.84
C SER A 131 5.76 6.23 35.91
N SER A 132 7.04 6.04 35.55
CA SER A 132 8.15 6.19 36.48
C SER A 132 8.34 7.65 36.89
N THR A 133 8.59 7.88 38.19
CA THR A 133 8.83 9.25 38.68
C THR A 133 10.15 9.81 38.16
N PRO A 134 10.32 11.15 38.10
CA PRO A 134 11.62 11.75 37.74
C PRO A 134 12.75 11.29 38.65
N LYS A 135 12.47 11.03 39.94
CA LYS A 135 13.45 10.52 40.90
C LYS A 135 13.92 9.10 40.56
N ASP A 136 12.97 8.20 40.19
CA ASP A 136 13.29 6.82 39.82
C ASP A 136 14.05 6.79 38.48
N THR A 137 13.64 7.61 37.53
CA THR A 137 14.32 7.79 36.24
C THR A 137 15.76 8.24 36.42
N LEU A 138 16.02 9.23 37.29
CA LEU A 138 17.34 9.73 37.58
C LEU A 138 18.19 8.67 38.31
N LYS A 139 17.58 7.92 39.25
CA LYS A 139 18.26 6.82 39.97
C LYS A 139 18.73 5.74 39.00
N ALA A 140 17.83 5.27 38.12
CA ALA A 140 18.15 4.27 37.08
C ALA A 140 19.26 4.76 36.15
N TRP A 141 19.20 6.01 35.70
CA TRP A 141 20.24 6.59 34.86
C TRP A 141 21.60 6.62 35.54
N LYS A 142 21.68 7.07 36.83
CA LYS A 142 22.94 7.10 37.62
C LYS A 142 23.55 5.72 37.79
N ILE A 143 22.74 4.69 38.02
CA ILE A 143 23.21 3.31 38.11
C ILE A 143 23.80 2.87 36.76
N MET A 144 23.08 3.09 35.65
CA MET A 144 23.55 2.69 34.32
C MET A 144 24.80 3.45 33.89
N ASP A 145 24.93 4.73 34.22
CA ASP A 145 26.15 5.53 33.97
C ASP A 145 27.33 5.02 34.76
N SER A 146 27.14 4.67 36.05
CA SER A 146 28.19 4.04 36.88
C SER A 146 28.62 2.68 36.31
N LEU A 147 27.67 1.83 35.93
CA LEU A 147 27.93 0.54 35.27
C LEU A 147 28.66 0.70 33.93
N SER A 148 28.29 1.71 33.13
CA SER A 148 28.97 2.00 31.86
C SER A 148 30.46 2.30 32.07
N ARG A 149 30.81 2.99 33.16
CA ARG A 149 32.21 3.27 33.54
C ARG A 149 32.91 2.01 34.08
N LEU A 150 32.24 1.26 34.94
CA LEU A 150 32.78 0.02 35.54
C LEU A 150 33.11 -1.02 34.46
N LEU A 151 32.21 -1.20 33.49
CA LEU A 151 32.35 -2.19 32.42
C LEU A 151 33.38 -1.81 31.33
N LYS A 152 34.01 -0.64 31.42
CA LYS A 152 35.23 -0.33 30.63
C LYS A 152 36.47 -1.07 31.14
N ASN A 153 36.44 -1.54 32.38
CA ASN A 153 37.50 -2.38 32.92
C ASN A 153 37.38 -3.80 32.35
N PRO A 154 38.40 -4.31 31.63
CA PRO A 154 38.35 -5.63 31.00
C PRO A 154 38.24 -6.80 31.98
N ASN A 155 38.61 -6.57 33.27
CA ASN A 155 38.53 -7.60 34.32
C ASN A 155 37.10 -7.75 34.89
N VAL A 156 36.16 -6.90 34.50
CA VAL A 156 34.75 -6.98 34.93
C VAL A 156 33.93 -7.71 33.86
N SER A 157 33.34 -8.82 34.26
CA SER A 157 32.52 -9.63 33.35
C SER A 157 31.17 -8.95 33.08
N PHE A 158 30.91 -8.58 31.84
CA PHE A 158 29.60 -8.02 31.42
C PHE A 158 28.46 -8.99 31.72
N GLY A 159 28.67 -10.29 31.49
CA GLY A 159 27.66 -11.32 31.71
C GLY A 159 27.28 -11.49 33.19
N GLU A 160 28.24 -11.45 34.10
CA GLU A 160 27.98 -11.55 35.55
C GLU A 160 27.20 -10.34 36.05
N VAL A 161 27.57 -9.13 35.60
CA VAL A 161 26.83 -7.90 35.93
C VAL A 161 25.42 -7.94 35.33
N ALA A 162 25.26 -8.49 34.11
CA ALA A 162 23.95 -8.66 33.53
C ALA A 162 23.07 -9.64 34.31
N GLU A 163 23.61 -10.75 34.75
CA GLU A 163 22.93 -11.76 35.57
C GLU A 163 22.47 -11.20 36.93
N GLU A 164 23.28 -10.35 37.55
CA GLU A 164 23.03 -9.75 38.86
C GLU A 164 22.01 -8.59 38.79
N ILE A 165 22.21 -7.65 37.84
CA ILE A 165 21.55 -6.34 37.88
C ILE A 165 20.44 -6.18 36.83
N SER A 166 20.51 -6.90 35.69
CA SER A 166 19.56 -6.69 34.61
C SER A 166 18.14 -7.09 34.98
N GLU A 167 17.21 -6.18 34.76
CA GLU A 167 15.75 -6.45 34.91
C GLU A 167 15.15 -7.07 33.64
N CYS A 168 15.94 -7.33 32.60
CA CYS A 168 15.51 -8.11 31.44
C CYS A 168 15.67 -9.61 31.73
N PRO A 169 14.72 -10.47 31.34
CA PRO A 169 14.84 -11.92 31.50
C PRO A 169 16.11 -12.52 30.91
N SER A 170 16.62 -11.98 29.78
CA SER A 170 17.89 -12.43 29.17
C SER A 170 19.10 -12.28 30.11
N GLY A 171 19.07 -11.31 31.02
CA GLY A 171 20.12 -11.15 32.03
C GLY A 171 20.34 -12.43 32.81
N LYS A 172 19.26 -12.95 33.40
CA LYS A 172 19.31 -14.17 34.26
C LYS A 172 19.36 -15.47 33.45
N MET A 173 18.81 -15.50 32.24
CA MET A 173 18.70 -16.73 31.43
C MET A 173 19.96 -17.01 30.62
N ASP A 174 20.61 -15.96 30.11
CA ASP A 174 21.75 -16.09 29.17
C ASP A 174 22.79 -14.96 29.35
N LYS A 175 23.00 -14.51 30.59
CA LYS A 175 23.99 -13.46 30.92
C LYS A 175 23.87 -12.20 30.05
N GLY A 176 22.64 -11.87 29.70
CA GLY A 176 22.29 -10.72 28.85
C GLY A 176 22.38 -10.94 27.34
N ASN A 177 22.82 -12.11 26.89
CA ASN A 177 22.93 -12.40 25.45
C ASN A 177 21.53 -12.48 24.77
N LEU A 178 21.40 -11.82 23.62
CA LEU A 178 20.16 -11.75 22.82
C LEU A 178 20.27 -12.59 21.53
N GLY A 179 21.43 -13.19 21.27
CA GLY A 179 21.73 -13.82 20.00
C GLY A 179 21.87 -12.81 18.85
N TYR A 180 21.83 -13.33 17.63
CA TYR A 180 21.90 -12.50 16.42
C TYR A 180 20.57 -11.86 16.10
N PHE A 181 20.62 -10.61 15.64
CA PHE A 181 19.45 -9.89 15.11
C PHE A 181 19.85 -8.93 13.99
N SER A 182 18.89 -8.64 13.12
CA SER A 182 19.01 -7.72 11.99
C SER A 182 18.17 -6.45 12.20
N ALA A 183 18.09 -5.59 11.18
CA ALA A 183 17.26 -4.39 11.20
C ALA A 183 15.79 -4.66 11.60
N PHE A 184 15.19 -3.73 12.33
CA PHE A 184 13.78 -3.75 12.79
C PHE A 184 13.41 -4.86 13.78
N LYS A 185 14.37 -5.63 14.28
CA LYS A 185 14.13 -6.64 15.32
C LYS A 185 14.13 -6.05 16.71
N MET A 186 14.92 -4.99 16.91
CA MET A 186 15.00 -4.22 18.15
C MET A 186 14.47 -2.80 17.93
N VAL A 187 14.10 -2.11 19.01
CA VAL A 187 13.76 -0.68 18.91
C VAL A 187 14.96 0.12 18.43
N TYR A 188 14.71 1.09 17.55
CA TYR A 188 15.79 1.77 16.81
C TYR A 188 16.93 2.34 17.67
N PRO A 189 16.69 2.99 18.83
CA PRO A 189 17.81 3.45 19.66
C PRO A 189 18.72 2.31 20.14
N PHE A 190 18.15 1.15 20.46
CA PHE A 190 18.90 -0.04 20.86
C PHE A 190 19.66 -0.64 19.67
N GLU A 191 18.98 -0.84 18.55
CA GLU A 191 19.57 -1.31 17.29
C GLU A 191 20.76 -0.41 16.89
N ASN A 192 20.56 0.91 16.96
CA ASN A 192 21.59 1.89 16.63
C ASN A 192 22.83 1.76 17.54
N ALA A 193 22.64 1.53 18.83
CA ALA A 193 23.74 1.27 19.75
C ALA A 193 24.47 -0.02 19.41
N ALA A 194 23.74 -1.10 19.09
CA ALA A 194 24.33 -2.39 18.77
C ALA A 194 25.22 -2.34 17.51
N TYR A 195 24.80 -1.60 16.48
CA TYR A 195 25.56 -1.52 15.22
C TYR A 195 26.67 -0.45 15.23
N ASN A 196 26.56 0.60 16.06
CA ASN A 196 27.54 1.69 16.09
C ASN A 196 28.59 1.57 17.23
N THR A 197 28.39 0.66 18.18
CA THR A 197 29.39 0.37 19.20
C THR A 197 30.39 -0.64 18.64
N PRO A 198 31.71 -0.41 18.78
CA PRO A 198 32.69 -1.40 18.34
C PRO A 198 32.50 -2.76 19.03
N ILE A 199 32.80 -3.83 18.32
CA ILE A 199 32.69 -5.20 18.84
C ILE A 199 33.46 -5.35 20.13
N ASN A 200 32.86 -6.02 21.11
CA ASN A 200 33.35 -6.23 22.48
C ASN A 200 33.51 -4.96 23.34
N LYS A 201 33.06 -3.79 22.86
CA LYS A 201 32.99 -2.57 23.71
C LYS A 201 31.54 -2.39 24.21
N VAL A 202 31.42 -1.66 25.33
CA VAL A 202 30.12 -1.33 25.92
C VAL A 202 29.69 0.05 25.44
N SER A 203 28.41 0.16 25.03
CA SER A 203 27.84 1.42 24.59
C SER A 203 27.74 2.46 25.70
N ASN A 204 27.51 3.71 25.32
CA ASN A 204 26.96 4.69 26.26
C ASN A 204 25.55 4.23 26.71
N VAL A 205 25.03 4.86 27.79
CA VAL A 205 23.66 4.58 28.26
C VAL A 205 22.65 4.94 27.18
N VAL A 206 21.83 3.98 26.78
CA VAL A 206 20.81 4.09 25.72
C VAL A 206 19.43 4.14 26.37
N LYS A 207 18.65 5.20 26.08
CA LYS A 207 17.25 5.31 26.51
C LYS A 207 16.33 4.73 25.44
N THR A 208 15.43 3.84 25.85
CA THR A 208 14.33 3.34 25.02
C THR A 208 13.00 3.50 25.75
N ARG A 209 11.90 3.11 25.12
CA ARG A 209 10.57 3.07 25.78
C ARG A 209 10.49 2.04 26.93
N PHE A 210 11.44 1.12 27.01
CA PHE A 210 11.48 0.08 28.04
C PHE A 210 12.35 0.45 29.25
N GLY A 211 13.22 1.44 29.10
CA GLY A 211 14.16 1.87 30.14
C GLY A 211 15.53 2.25 29.60
N TYR A 212 16.52 2.16 30.46
CA TYR A 212 17.91 2.41 30.11
C TYR A 212 18.65 1.10 29.85
N HIS A 213 19.50 1.12 28.83
CA HIS A 213 20.27 -0.06 28.39
C HIS A 213 21.77 0.26 28.29
N LEU A 214 22.61 -0.74 28.59
CA LEU A 214 23.97 -0.85 28.10
C LEU A 214 24.02 -2.01 27.13
N VAL A 215 24.60 -1.80 25.96
CA VAL A 215 24.66 -2.78 24.87
C VAL A 215 26.11 -3.09 24.57
N LYS A 216 26.45 -4.38 24.49
CA LYS A 216 27.75 -4.88 24.10
C LYS A 216 27.59 -5.75 22.85
N PRO A 217 27.98 -5.27 21.67
CA PRO A 217 28.06 -6.12 20.50
C PRO A 217 29.16 -7.16 20.67
N ASN A 218 28.83 -8.43 20.41
CA ASN A 218 29.76 -9.54 20.57
C ASN A 218 30.38 -9.95 19.24
N LYS A 219 29.55 -10.08 18.20
CA LYS A 219 29.96 -10.52 16.88
C LYS A 219 29.10 -9.87 15.78
N LEU A 220 29.64 -9.83 14.56
CA LEU A 220 28.95 -9.41 13.36
C LEU A 220 29.11 -10.51 12.31
N ARG A 221 28.03 -10.87 11.61
CA ARG A 221 28.06 -11.85 10.52
C ARG A 221 27.18 -11.42 9.35
N LYS A 222 27.38 -12.01 8.18
CA LYS A 222 26.44 -11.90 7.07
C LYS A 222 25.16 -12.66 7.39
N ALA A 223 24.02 -12.06 7.03
CA ALA A 223 22.73 -12.73 7.11
C ALA A 223 22.68 -13.91 6.14
N LYS A 224 22.06 -15.01 6.59
CA LYS A 224 21.98 -16.26 5.82
C LYS A 224 20.71 -16.36 4.94
N GLY A 225 19.88 -15.31 4.90
CA GLY A 225 18.59 -15.34 4.21
C GLY A 225 17.47 -15.91 5.08
N ARG A 226 16.55 -16.65 4.48
CA ARG A 226 15.44 -17.32 5.17
C ARG A 226 15.23 -18.74 4.67
N VAL A 227 14.79 -19.62 5.58
CA VAL A 227 14.48 -21.01 5.26
C VAL A 227 13.03 -21.30 5.64
N LYS A 228 12.35 -22.05 4.78
CA LYS A 228 11.06 -22.63 5.09
C LYS A 228 11.29 -24.04 5.65
N VAL A 229 10.78 -24.32 6.85
CA VAL A 229 11.09 -25.55 7.55
C VAL A 229 9.85 -26.23 8.13
N ALA A 230 9.98 -27.55 8.30
CA ALA A 230 9.14 -28.34 9.17
C ALA A 230 9.99 -28.91 10.31
N HIS A 231 9.38 -29.18 11.48
CA HIS A 231 10.07 -29.82 12.57
C HIS A 231 9.27 -30.91 13.26
N ILE A 232 9.99 -31.82 13.92
CA ILE A 232 9.47 -32.79 14.89
C ILE A 232 10.11 -32.43 16.21
N MET A 233 9.31 -32.23 17.25
CA MET A 233 9.79 -31.85 18.57
C MET A 233 9.31 -32.85 19.62
N ILE A 234 10.24 -33.36 20.44
CA ILE A 234 9.94 -34.15 21.64
C ILE A 234 10.35 -33.31 22.85
N VAL A 235 9.36 -32.87 23.60
CA VAL A 235 9.54 -32.02 24.78
C VAL A 235 10.28 -32.77 25.88
N CYS A 236 11.23 -32.10 26.54
CA CYS A 236 11.77 -32.55 27.83
C CYS A 236 12.15 -31.33 28.69
N ASP A 237 12.02 -31.50 30.02
CA ASP A 237 12.54 -30.53 30.98
C ASP A 237 14.01 -30.86 31.27
N LYS A 238 14.91 -29.95 30.93
CA LYS A 238 16.37 -30.10 31.21
C LYS A 238 16.71 -30.35 32.68
N LYS A 239 15.81 -29.95 33.59
CA LYS A 239 16.00 -30.20 35.04
C LYS A 239 15.71 -31.64 35.46
N LYS A 240 15.14 -32.44 34.54
CA LYS A 240 14.75 -33.85 34.75
C LYS A 240 15.52 -34.71 33.74
N GLU A 241 16.72 -35.11 34.11
CA GLU A 241 17.65 -35.80 33.22
C GLU A 241 17.05 -37.08 32.61
N ASN A 242 16.34 -37.88 33.38
CA ASN A 242 15.66 -39.11 32.91
C ASN A 242 14.60 -38.81 31.84
N GLU A 243 13.86 -37.69 31.92
CA GLU A 243 12.86 -37.34 30.89
C GLU A 243 13.54 -36.95 29.58
N CYS A 244 14.69 -36.27 29.64
CA CYS A 244 15.42 -35.87 28.45
C CYS A 244 16.12 -37.04 27.78
N GLU A 245 16.51 -38.06 28.51
CA GLU A 245 17.04 -39.29 27.90
C GLU A 245 15.97 -40.12 27.18
N VAL A 246 14.80 -40.24 27.78
CA VAL A 246 13.63 -40.84 27.11
C VAL A 246 13.26 -40.08 25.84
N ALA A 247 13.23 -38.76 25.91
CA ALA A 247 12.96 -37.93 24.71
C ALA A 247 14.03 -38.09 23.63
N LYS A 248 15.30 -38.22 24.02
CA LYS A 248 16.42 -38.49 23.11
C LYS A 248 16.25 -39.82 22.39
N ASN A 249 15.98 -40.88 23.11
CA ASN A 249 15.79 -42.22 22.52
C ASN A 249 14.58 -42.20 21.55
N LYS A 250 13.52 -41.50 21.89
CA LYS A 250 12.35 -41.37 21.04
C LYS A 250 12.67 -40.59 19.74
N ILE A 251 13.38 -39.48 19.81
CA ILE A 251 13.73 -38.68 18.62
C ILE A 251 14.75 -39.43 17.74
N GLU A 252 15.65 -40.19 18.34
CA GLU A 252 16.59 -41.06 17.59
C GLU A 252 15.86 -42.19 16.85
N THR A 253 14.83 -42.78 17.46
CA THR A 253 13.97 -43.79 16.78
C THR A 253 13.28 -43.15 15.57
N ILE A 254 12.70 -41.95 15.74
CA ILE A 254 12.07 -41.20 14.64
C ILE A 254 13.09 -40.88 13.55
N TYR A 255 14.29 -40.46 13.91
CA TYR A 255 15.38 -40.20 12.96
C TYR A 255 15.75 -41.42 12.14
N ASN A 256 15.83 -42.59 12.79
CA ASN A 256 16.09 -43.87 12.08
C ASN A 256 14.94 -44.26 11.13
N ASN A 257 13.68 -44.01 11.52
CA ASN A 257 12.55 -44.23 10.64
C ASN A 257 12.63 -43.29 9.40
N LEU A 258 12.97 -42.00 9.58
CA LEU A 258 13.17 -41.09 8.46
C LEU A 258 14.30 -41.52 7.52
N LYS A 259 15.41 -42.04 8.07
CA LYS A 259 16.50 -42.60 7.27
C LYS A 259 16.07 -43.82 6.46
N ASN A 260 15.09 -44.57 6.96
CA ASN A 260 14.47 -45.71 6.29
C ASN A 260 13.26 -45.31 5.40
N ASN A 261 13.24 -44.04 4.94
CA ASN A 261 12.24 -43.47 4.04
C ASN A 261 10.81 -43.33 4.60
N ALA A 262 10.64 -43.29 5.92
CA ALA A 262 9.35 -42.89 6.50
C ALA A 262 9.01 -41.44 6.15
N SER A 263 7.72 -41.12 5.97
CA SER A 263 7.27 -39.74 5.71
C SER A 263 7.53 -38.84 6.90
N PHE A 264 8.22 -37.72 6.67
CA PHE A 264 8.47 -36.71 7.71
C PHE A 264 7.16 -36.15 8.26
N GLU A 265 6.21 -35.87 7.38
CA GLU A 265 4.91 -35.31 7.67
C GLU A 265 4.07 -36.23 8.55
N GLU A 266 4.12 -37.56 8.30
CA GLU A 266 3.41 -38.56 9.13
C GLU A 266 4.08 -38.71 10.49
N GLN A 267 5.42 -38.80 10.53
CA GLN A 267 6.17 -38.85 11.79
C GLN A 267 5.93 -37.57 12.64
N ALA A 268 5.80 -36.38 12.03
CA ALA A 268 5.47 -35.16 12.72
C ALA A 268 4.05 -35.20 13.31
N LYS A 269 3.06 -35.67 12.55
CA LYS A 269 1.66 -35.79 13.02
C LYS A 269 1.51 -36.76 14.17
N GLU A 270 2.25 -37.87 14.13
CA GLU A 270 2.11 -38.93 15.09
C GLU A 270 2.91 -38.69 16.38
N PHE A 271 4.12 -38.14 16.28
CA PHE A 271 5.06 -38.12 17.40
C PHE A 271 5.39 -36.72 17.93
N SER A 272 5.22 -35.65 17.13
CA SER A 272 5.61 -34.30 17.55
C SER A 272 4.75 -33.78 18.69
N ASN A 273 5.41 -33.26 19.72
CA ASN A 273 4.74 -32.60 20.83
C ASN A 273 4.38 -31.12 20.53
N ASP A 274 4.86 -30.54 19.42
CA ASP A 274 4.41 -29.23 19.00
C ASP A 274 3.04 -29.31 18.30
N ARG A 275 1.98 -29.18 19.08
CA ARG A 275 0.59 -29.26 18.60
C ARG A 275 0.24 -28.20 17.55
N ASN A 276 0.97 -27.08 17.51
CA ASN A 276 0.69 -25.99 16.58
C ASN A 276 1.12 -26.33 15.14
N SER A 277 2.16 -27.19 14.98
CA SER A 277 2.70 -27.57 13.68
C SER A 277 2.46 -29.05 13.36
N ALA A 278 2.37 -29.94 14.34
CA ALA A 278 2.23 -31.38 14.15
C ALA A 278 1.13 -31.76 13.15
N HIS A 279 -0.09 -31.18 13.29
CA HIS A 279 -1.23 -31.45 12.42
C HIS A 279 -1.01 -31.01 10.96
N LYS A 280 -0.04 -30.12 10.72
CA LYS A 280 0.40 -29.63 9.39
C LYS A 280 1.67 -30.32 8.93
N GLY A 281 1.99 -31.52 9.45
CA GLY A 281 3.23 -32.24 9.11
C GLY A 281 4.48 -31.58 9.67
N GLY A 282 4.36 -30.80 10.75
CA GLY A 282 5.46 -30.09 11.41
C GLY A 282 5.83 -28.72 10.79
N GLU A 283 5.09 -28.20 9.80
CA GLU A 283 5.45 -26.97 9.10
C GLU A 283 5.39 -25.75 10.03
N LEU A 284 6.53 -25.02 10.12
CA LEU A 284 6.70 -23.77 10.89
C LEU A 284 6.65 -22.53 10.00
N GLY A 285 6.72 -22.70 8.67
CA GLY A 285 6.84 -21.61 7.72
C GLY A 285 8.25 -21.06 7.58
N TRP A 286 8.36 -19.78 7.19
CA TRP A 286 9.62 -19.12 6.93
C TRP A 286 10.28 -18.58 8.21
N ILE A 287 11.54 -18.96 8.43
CA ILE A 287 12.39 -18.47 9.53
C ILE A 287 13.55 -17.68 8.92
N ASN A 288 13.68 -16.42 9.32
CA ASN A 288 14.80 -15.58 8.90
C ASN A 288 16.02 -15.89 9.76
N SER A 289 17.20 -15.78 9.18
CA SER A 289 18.47 -15.72 9.90
C SER A 289 18.45 -14.52 10.86
N GLY A 290 19.06 -14.65 12.04
CA GLY A 290 18.94 -13.65 13.10
C GLY A 290 17.50 -13.47 13.59
N GLY A 291 16.64 -14.48 13.40
CA GLY A 291 15.28 -14.54 13.93
C GLY A 291 15.27 -14.82 15.43
N ASN A 292 14.11 -14.71 16.04
CA ASN A 292 13.94 -14.97 17.47
C ASN A 292 13.80 -16.49 17.75
N VAL A 293 14.83 -17.27 17.39
CA VAL A 293 14.92 -18.72 17.62
C VAL A 293 16.20 -19.05 18.38
N TYR A 294 16.21 -20.19 19.07
CA TYR A 294 17.40 -20.64 19.79
C TYR A 294 18.59 -20.82 18.83
N PRO A 295 19.81 -20.42 19.21
CA PRO A 295 21.00 -20.58 18.36
C PRO A 295 21.23 -21.99 17.83
N SER A 296 20.96 -23.04 18.65
CA SER A 296 21.04 -24.43 18.22
C SER A 296 20.02 -24.76 17.12
N PHE A 297 18.82 -24.21 17.21
CA PHE A 297 17.78 -24.39 16.18
C PHE A 297 18.15 -23.66 14.89
N GLU A 298 18.59 -22.39 14.99
CA GLU A 298 19.04 -21.62 13.84
C GLU A 298 20.20 -22.32 13.11
N ASN A 299 21.20 -22.79 13.86
CA ASN A 299 22.31 -23.50 13.25
C ASN A 299 21.85 -24.78 12.53
N ALA A 300 20.94 -25.54 13.13
CA ALA A 300 20.41 -26.75 12.50
C ALA A 300 19.69 -26.47 11.18
N ILE A 301 18.79 -25.48 11.14
CA ILE A 301 18.01 -25.16 9.92
C ILE A 301 18.85 -24.59 8.78
N PHE A 302 19.88 -23.77 9.08
CA PHE A 302 20.76 -23.17 8.07
C PHE A 302 21.94 -24.05 7.64
N ASN A 303 22.21 -25.15 8.34
CA ASN A 303 23.22 -26.13 7.96
C ASN A 303 22.68 -27.19 6.98
N ILE A 304 21.37 -27.26 6.79
CA ILE A 304 20.78 -28.15 5.77
C ILE A 304 21.02 -27.54 4.40
N SER A 305 21.74 -28.28 3.51
CA SER A 305 22.20 -27.75 2.23
C SER A 305 21.17 -27.80 1.11
N GLN A 306 20.28 -28.82 1.14
CA GLN A 306 19.30 -29.04 0.05
C GLN A 306 17.87 -29.06 0.59
N ASN A 307 16.93 -28.67 -0.28
CA ASN A 307 15.51 -28.80 0.05
C ASN A 307 15.12 -30.27 0.18
N ASN A 308 14.22 -30.57 1.10
CA ASN A 308 13.76 -31.90 1.51
C ASN A 308 14.73 -32.75 2.33
N GLU A 309 15.96 -32.28 2.57
CA GLU A 309 16.85 -32.89 3.56
C GLU A 309 16.42 -32.52 4.99
N PHE A 310 16.81 -33.34 5.96
CA PHE A 310 16.54 -33.13 7.37
C PHE A 310 17.80 -33.25 8.23
N SER A 311 17.81 -32.59 9.37
CA SER A 311 18.95 -32.57 10.30
C SER A 311 19.06 -33.88 11.08
N ALA A 312 20.24 -34.15 11.62
CA ALA A 312 20.36 -35.05 12.76
C ALA A 312 19.58 -34.49 13.99
N PRO A 313 19.20 -35.33 14.96
CA PRO A 313 18.61 -34.87 16.21
C PRO A 313 19.51 -33.88 16.95
N PHE A 314 18.91 -32.79 17.44
CA PHE A 314 19.61 -31.78 18.25
C PHE A 314 18.73 -31.26 19.38
N GLN A 315 19.34 -30.68 20.41
CA GLN A 315 18.63 -30.24 21.60
C GLN A 315 18.51 -28.71 21.66
N THR A 316 17.34 -28.24 22.10
CA THR A 316 17.09 -26.86 22.53
C THR A 316 16.61 -26.85 24.00
N PRO A 317 16.40 -25.68 24.63
CA PRO A 317 15.73 -25.62 25.93
C PRO A 317 14.32 -26.25 25.97
N ASN A 318 13.66 -26.37 24.83
CA ASN A 318 12.29 -26.92 24.74
C ASN A 318 12.26 -28.45 24.55
N GLY A 319 13.39 -29.07 24.27
CA GLY A 319 13.47 -30.52 24.03
C GLY A 319 14.35 -30.88 22.84
N TRP A 320 14.11 -32.06 22.30
CA TRP A 320 14.83 -32.62 21.15
C TRP A 320 14.07 -32.34 19.84
N HIS A 321 14.82 -32.07 18.78
CA HIS A 321 14.27 -31.69 17.48
C HIS A 321 14.95 -32.43 16.32
N ILE A 322 14.17 -32.67 15.27
CA ILE A 322 14.64 -32.89 13.90
C ILE A 322 13.98 -31.84 13.05
N VAL A 323 14.71 -31.17 12.17
CA VAL A 323 14.18 -30.17 11.25
C VAL A 323 14.39 -30.60 9.81
N LYS A 324 13.40 -30.34 8.95
CA LYS A 324 13.45 -30.58 7.49
C LYS A 324 13.39 -29.24 6.79
N ARG A 325 14.30 -29.00 5.85
CA ARG A 325 14.28 -27.82 5.00
C ARG A 325 13.28 -28.04 3.85
N LEU A 326 12.28 -27.17 3.77
CA LEU A 326 11.29 -27.21 2.69
C LEU A 326 11.70 -26.30 1.53
N ASP A 327 12.24 -25.10 1.86
CA ASP A 327 12.68 -24.12 0.87
C ASP A 327 13.73 -23.17 1.45
N TYR A 328 14.40 -22.40 0.58
CA TYR A 328 15.43 -21.41 0.97
C TYR A 328 15.40 -20.21 0.03
N GLU A 329 15.47 -19.03 0.63
CA GLU A 329 15.67 -17.78 -0.08
C GLU A 329 16.91 -17.05 0.45
N PRO A 330 17.86 -16.68 -0.41
CA PRO A 330 18.99 -15.84 -0.02
C PRO A 330 18.52 -14.42 0.34
N VAL A 331 19.41 -13.63 0.92
CA VAL A 331 19.14 -12.22 1.17
C VAL A 331 19.00 -11.51 -0.17
N LYS A 332 17.90 -10.77 -0.35
CA LYS A 332 17.60 -10.00 -1.56
C LYS A 332 18.53 -8.80 -1.71
N SER A 333 18.71 -8.34 -2.95
CA SER A 333 19.50 -7.15 -3.28
C SER A 333 18.88 -5.85 -2.71
N TYR A 334 19.66 -4.77 -2.74
CA TYR A 334 19.18 -3.44 -2.33
C TYR A 334 17.96 -2.99 -3.14
N ASP A 335 18.01 -3.17 -4.45
CA ASP A 335 16.94 -2.73 -5.35
C ASP A 335 15.63 -3.47 -5.09
N GLU A 336 15.70 -4.77 -4.78
CA GLU A 336 14.53 -5.57 -4.44
C GLU A 336 13.93 -5.24 -3.06
N LEU A 337 14.78 -4.80 -2.10
CA LEU A 337 14.35 -4.51 -0.73
C LEU A 337 14.06 -3.03 -0.47
N SER A 338 14.57 -2.12 -1.29
CA SER A 338 14.52 -0.67 -1.03
C SER A 338 13.12 -0.15 -0.78
N TYR A 339 12.14 -0.59 -1.55
CA TYR A 339 10.74 -0.21 -1.37
C TYR A 339 10.14 -0.75 -0.05
N GLU A 340 10.40 -2.00 0.28
CA GLU A 340 9.94 -2.60 1.54
C GLU A 340 10.57 -1.91 2.75
N LEU A 341 11.89 -1.65 2.69
CA LEU A 341 12.63 -0.94 3.74
C LEU A 341 12.11 0.47 3.94
N LYS A 342 11.83 1.20 2.86
CA LYS A 342 11.21 2.53 2.90
C LYS A 342 9.87 2.50 3.66
N ASN A 343 9.02 1.53 3.37
CA ASN A 343 7.73 1.38 4.05
C ASN A 343 7.87 1.01 5.53
N LYS A 344 8.85 0.19 5.88
CA LYS A 344 9.17 -0.15 7.28
C LYS A 344 9.69 1.07 8.04
N ILE A 345 10.58 1.86 7.44
CA ILE A 345 11.14 3.08 8.04
C ILE A 345 10.04 4.08 8.36
N GLN A 346 9.05 4.27 7.48
CA GLN A 346 7.95 5.20 7.70
C GLN A 346 7.12 4.88 8.95
N LYS A 347 7.07 3.60 9.36
CA LYS A 347 6.32 3.11 10.53
C LYS A 347 7.21 2.95 11.78
N ASP A 348 8.50 3.17 11.66
CA ASP A 348 9.50 2.99 12.71
C ASP A 348 9.90 4.33 13.36
N ALA A 349 10.45 4.27 14.57
CA ALA A 349 10.93 5.45 15.28
C ALA A 349 12.02 6.24 14.52
N ARG A 350 12.76 5.59 13.60
CA ARG A 350 13.77 6.26 12.76
C ARG A 350 13.19 7.29 11.80
N ALA A 351 11.88 7.20 11.46
CA ALA A 351 11.18 8.23 10.69
C ALA A 351 11.23 9.61 11.38
N GLN A 352 11.33 9.65 12.70
CA GLN A 352 11.46 10.90 13.44
C GLN A 352 12.74 11.67 13.09
N LYS A 353 13.83 10.97 12.72
CA LYS A 353 15.06 11.63 12.26
C LYS A 353 14.84 12.41 10.97
N THR A 354 14.17 11.79 9.99
CA THR A 354 13.83 12.42 8.71
C THR A 354 12.94 13.64 8.94
N ARG A 355 11.91 13.49 9.80
CA ARG A 355 11.01 14.61 10.14
C ARG A 355 11.73 15.74 10.86
N LYS A 356 12.58 15.43 11.84
CA LYS A 356 13.36 16.44 12.57
C LYS A 356 14.33 17.17 11.66
N SER A 357 15.03 16.46 10.77
CA SER A 357 15.91 17.06 9.78
C SER A 357 15.14 17.97 8.84
N PHE A 358 14.00 17.48 8.30
CA PHE A 358 13.14 18.28 7.44
C PHE A 358 12.71 19.61 8.10
N ILE A 359 12.22 19.54 9.33
CA ILE A 359 11.84 20.75 10.10
C ILE A 359 13.04 21.70 10.28
N ASN A 360 14.22 21.17 10.63
CA ASN A 360 15.41 22.00 10.77
C ASN A 360 15.80 22.69 9.46
N ASN A 361 15.67 21.98 8.33
CA ASN A 361 15.90 22.57 7.01
C ASN A 361 14.89 23.68 6.70
N LEU A 362 13.62 23.52 7.08
CA LEU A 362 12.60 24.58 6.93
C LEU A 362 12.91 25.79 7.83
N LYS A 363 13.33 25.58 9.09
CA LYS A 363 13.75 26.66 10.00
C LYS A 363 14.87 27.53 9.38
N ILE A 364 15.82 26.89 8.73
CA ILE A 364 16.92 27.58 8.04
C ILE A 364 16.43 28.26 6.76
N ALA A 365 15.71 27.54 5.90
CA ALA A 365 15.25 28.03 4.61
C ALA A 365 14.31 29.25 4.72
N TYR A 366 13.51 29.30 5.75
CA TYR A 366 12.53 30.37 5.99
C TYR A 366 13.01 31.43 6.99
N ILE A 367 14.26 31.35 7.46
CA ILE A 367 14.87 32.34 8.37
C ILE A 367 13.98 32.53 9.61
N LEU A 368 13.85 31.43 10.39
CA LEU A 368 13.00 31.42 11.58
C LEU A 368 13.50 32.36 12.66
N GLU A 369 12.62 33.23 13.17
CA GLU A 369 12.81 34.03 14.36
C GLU A 369 11.80 33.61 15.44
N GLU A 370 12.29 33.34 16.65
CA GLU A 370 11.49 32.85 17.78
C GLU A 370 11.58 33.83 18.95
N ASN A 371 10.44 34.18 19.52
CA ASN A 371 10.32 35.10 20.67
C ASN A 371 9.36 34.57 21.73
N PHE A 372 9.33 33.25 21.88
CA PHE A 372 8.45 32.53 22.79
C PHE A 372 8.86 32.71 24.25
N ASN A 373 7.90 33.05 25.11
CA ASN A 373 8.09 33.16 26.54
C ASN A 373 6.94 32.45 27.30
N PRO A 374 7.23 31.26 27.89
CA PRO A 374 6.20 30.49 28.57
C PRO A 374 5.58 31.18 29.77
N LYS A 375 6.32 32.10 30.46
CA LYS A 375 5.78 32.90 31.56
C LYS A 375 4.69 33.86 31.11
N LYS A 376 4.87 34.49 29.92
CA LYS A 376 3.84 35.37 29.33
C LYS A 376 2.57 34.59 29.03
N ILE A 377 2.70 33.40 28.42
CA ILE A 377 1.56 32.51 28.12
C ILE A 377 0.84 32.12 29.41
N GLN A 378 1.55 31.70 30.44
CA GLN A 378 0.91 31.36 31.71
C GLN A 378 0.15 32.54 32.33
N SER A 379 0.71 33.74 32.23
CA SER A 379 0.05 34.98 32.72
C SER A 379 -1.27 35.22 31.97
N ILE A 380 -1.30 35.05 30.65
CA ILE A 380 -2.51 35.16 29.83
C ILE A 380 -3.53 34.07 30.24
N LEU A 381 -3.08 32.82 30.41
CA LEU A 381 -3.92 31.68 30.77
C LEU A 381 -4.55 31.80 32.18
N LYS A 382 -3.89 32.50 33.11
CA LYS A 382 -4.39 32.69 34.48
C LYS A 382 -5.55 33.68 34.57
N HIS A 383 -5.68 34.61 33.61
CA HIS A 383 -6.64 35.71 33.68
C HIS A 383 -8.09 35.36 33.37
N LYS A 384 -8.38 34.23 32.66
CA LYS A 384 -9.79 33.78 32.40
C LYS A 384 -9.88 32.30 31.99
N SER A 385 -11.10 31.75 32.09
CA SER A 385 -11.49 30.48 31.48
C SER A 385 -11.25 30.49 29.96
N PHE A 386 -10.76 29.40 29.43
CA PHE A 386 -10.37 29.22 28.02
C PHE A 386 -11.57 29.17 27.07
N ASP A 387 -12.31 30.24 26.92
CA ASP A 387 -13.14 30.42 25.74
C ASP A 387 -12.42 31.37 24.80
N THR A 388 -12.08 30.90 23.59
CA THR A 388 -11.40 31.69 22.57
C THR A 388 -12.23 32.89 22.15
N THR A 389 -13.54 32.88 22.35
CA THR A 389 -14.44 33.98 22.10
C THR A 389 -14.26 35.12 23.11
N ASP A 390 -13.94 34.84 24.39
CA ASP A 390 -13.68 35.81 25.42
C ASP A 390 -12.31 36.50 25.27
N ILE A 391 -11.35 35.84 24.63
CA ILE A 391 -10.00 36.38 24.39
C ILE A 391 -10.01 37.41 23.23
N LEU A 392 -10.94 37.24 22.29
CA LEU A 392 -11.11 38.14 21.13
C LEU A 392 -11.91 39.43 21.46
N GLY A 393 -12.46 39.55 22.67
CA GLY A 393 -13.23 40.71 23.10
C GLY A 393 -12.36 41.92 23.54
N ASN A 394 -12.99 43.07 23.77
CA ASN A 394 -12.35 44.35 24.14
C ASN A 394 -11.51 44.33 25.44
N ASN A 395 -11.44 43.21 26.16
CA ASN A 395 -10.67 43.00 27.41
C ASN A 395 -9.53 41.99 27.23
N SER A 396 -8.93 41.87 26.04
CA SER A 396 -7.78 40.98 25.80
C SER A 396 -6.65 41.22 26.79
N PRO A 397 -6.07 40.17 27.41
CA PRO A 397 -4.92 40.32 28.29
C PRO A 397 -3.74 41.02 27.58
N LYS A 398 -2.93 41.77 28.33
CA LYS A 398 -1.68 42.32 27.78
C LYS A 398 -0.82 41.21 27.19
N ASN A 399 -0.11 41.51 26.10
CA ASN A 399 0.78 40.61 25.34
C ASN A 399 0.10 39.51 24.49
N THR A 400 -1.22 39.55 24.31
CA THR A 400 -1.92 38.54 23.48
C THR A 400 -1.47 38.61 22.01
N ASN A 401 -1.21 39.83 21.52
CA ASN A 401 -0.80 40.09 20.13
C ASN A 401 0.73 40.13 19.92
N ASP A 402 1.54 39.83 20.97
CA ASP A 402 2.99 39.72 20.77
C ASP A 402 3.31 38.63 19.77
N ILE A 403 4.18 38.93 18.80
CA ILE A 403 4.67 37.95 17.82
C ILE A 403 5.64 37.04 18.53
N ILE A 404 5.40 35.75 18.43
CA ILE A 404 6.23 34.68 19.03
C ILE A 404 6.96 33.83 18.01
N ILE A 405 6.48 33.78 16.77
CA ILE A 405 7.10 33.09 15.64
C ILE A 405 7.01 34.03 14.44
N GLN A 406 8.13 34.19 13.73
CA GLN A 406 8.15 34.84 12.42
C GLN A 406 9.05 34.01 11.49
N PHE A 407 8.57 33.73 10.28
CA PHE A 407 9.35 33.12 9.23
C PHE A 407 8.75 33.43 7.86
N ALA A 408 9.58 33.60 6.83
CA ALA A 408 9.15 34.07 5.52
C ALA A 408 8.26 35.33 5.66
N ASP A 409 7.04 35.30 5.15
CA ASP A 409 6.01 36.35 5.27
C ASP A 409 5.00 36.12 6.40
N GLN A 410 5.17 35.02 7.17
CA GLN A 410 4.24 34.60 8.22
C GLN A 410 4.63 35.15 9.60
N LYS A 411 3.63 35.56 10.38
CA LYS A 411 3.78 35.97 11.77
C LYS A 411 2.71 35.32 12.61
N PHE A 412 3.10 34.73 13.74
CA PHE A 412 2.19 34.07 14.66
C PHE A 412 2.32 34.71 16.05
N THR A 413 1.19 34.95 16.69
CA THR A 413 1.05 35.63 17.96
C THR A 413 0.81 34.67 19.13
N ASN A 414 0.89 35.17 20.36
CA ASN A 414 0.46 34.43 21.54
C ASN A 414 -1.00 33.96 21.43
N LEU A 415 -1.88 34.74 20.79
CA LEU A 415 -3.28 34.41 20.60
C LEU A 415 -3.47 33.16 19.75
N GLU A 416 -2.74 33.05 18.61
CA GLU A 416 -2.81 31.91 17.71
C GLU A 416 -2.26 30.64 18.37
N PHE A 417 -1.20 30.77 19.16
CA PHE A 417 -0.70 29.66 19.96
C PHE A 417 -1.71 29.16 20.99
N ILE A 418 -2.37 30.08 21.70
CA ILE A 418 -3.43 29.75 22.65
C ILE A 418 -4.62 29.08 21.96
N ALA A 419 -5.02 29.56 20.78
CA ALA A 419 -6.06 28.93 19.97
C ALA A 419 -5.66 27.50 19.56
N PHE A 420 -4.37 27.28 19.23
CA PHE A 420 -3.84 25.95 18.97
C PHE A 420 -3.91 25.04 20.20
N LEU A 421 -3.53 25.54 21.38
CA LEU A 421 -3.67 24.81 22.64
C LEU A 421 -5.12 24.38 22.90
N ALA A 422 -6.09 25.28 22.67
CA ALA A 422 -7.51 25.01 22.84
C ALA A 422 -8.04 23.90 21.94
N LYS A 423 -7.55 23.83 20.70
CA LYS A 423 -7.94 22.78 19.74
C LYS A 423 -7.29 21.42 20.02
N THR A 424 -6.07 21.41 20.57
CA THR A 424 -5.26 20.20 20.69
C THR A 424 -5.38 19.49 22.03
N SER A 425 -5.86 20.18 23.07
CA SER A 425 -5.97 19.60 24.40
C SER A 425 -7.31 19.85 25.08
N LYS A 426 -7.91 18.77 25.58
CA LYS A 426 -9.09 18.85 26.48
C LYS A 426 -8.71 19.31 27.91
N TYR A 427 -7.42 19.33 28.29
CA TYR A 427 -6.93 19.55 29.65
C TYR A 427 -6.02 20.78 29.71
N ILE A 428 -6.53 21.92 29.30
CA ILE A 428 -5.80 23.20 29.29
C ILE A 428 -5.31 23.63 30.69
N SER A 429 -5.96 23.16 31.75
CA SER A 429 -5.57 23.47 33.14
C SER A 429 -4.13 23.03 33.47
N VAL A 430 -3.60 21.98 32.83
CA VAL A 430 -2.23 21.51 33.00
C VAL A 430 -1.20 22.55 32.54
N TYR A 431 -1.50 23.28 31.48
CA TYR A 431 -0.58 24.30 30.94
C TYR A 431 -0.41 25.52 31.83
N LYS A 432 -1.33 25.75 32.79
CA LYS A 432 -1.25 26.85 33.72
C LYS A 432 -0.09 26.75 34.71
N THR A 433 0.44 25.56 34.93
CA THR A 433 1.44 25.25 35.95
C THR A 433 2.67 24.53 35.42
N ASP A 434 2.62 23.93 34.26
CA ASP A 434 3.69 23.10 33.69
C ASP A 434 4.35 23.81 32.48
N PHE A 435 5.54 24.36 32.74
CA PHE A 435 6.34 25.03 31.70
C PHE A 435 6.88 24.04 30.65
N GLU A 436 7.30 22.85 31.08
CA GLU A 436 7.84 21.84 30.16
C GLU A 436 6.77 21.42 29.15
N MET A 437 5.52 21.27 29.61
CA MET A 437 4.42 20.97 28.73
C MET A 437 4.12 22.12 27.75
N LEU A 438 4.21 23.40 28.20
CA LEU A 438 4.04 24.55 27.30
C LEU A 438 5.12 24.62 26.23
N GLU A 439 6.38 24.39 26.57
CA GLU A 439 7.50 24.35 25.63
C GLU A 439 7.29 23.25 24.60
N LYS A 440 6.89 22.05 25.05
CA LYS A 440 6.58 20.93 24.16
C LYS A 440 5.42 21.23 23.20
N MET A 441 4.39 21.92 23.68
CA MET A 441 3.28 22.32 22.82
C MET A 441 3.65 23.45 21.86
N TYR A 442 4.53 24.36 22.28
CA TYR A 442 5.09 25.37 21.40
C TYR A 442 5.90 24.74 20.25
N ASP A 443 6.76 23.77 20.56
CA ASP A 443 7.46 23.02 19.51
C ASP A 443 6.51 22.35 18.53
N GLN A 444 5.39 21.81 19.03
CA GLN A 444 4.37 21.22 18.15
C GLN A 444 3.69 22.28 17.27
N PHE A 445 3.35 23.44 17.84
CA PHE A 445 2.76 24.56 17.12
C PHE A 445 3.69 25.08 16.04
N LEU A 446 4.95 25.34 16.38
CA LEU A 446 5.99 25.79 15.45
C LEU A 446 6.17 24.80 14.29
N ASN A 447 6.31 23.52 14.61
CA ASN A 447 6.47 22.46 13.59
C ASN A 447 5.23 22.35 12.69
N TYR A 448 4.03 22.47 13.25
CA TYR A 448 2.78 22.52 12.53
C TYR A 448 2.73 23.70 11.57
N SER A 449 3.03 24.92 12.06
CA SER A 449 2.99 26.14 11.28
C SER A 449 3.97 26.12 10.10
N LEU A 450 5.20 25.64 10.33
CA LEU A 450 6.21 25.47 9.28
C LEU A 450 5.76 24.48 8.20
N ILE A 451 5.19 23.35 8.60
CA ILE A 451 4.73 22.32 7.65
C ILE A 451 3.53 22.83 6.85
N GLU A 452 2.55 23.48 7.50
CA GLU A 452 1.37 24.00 6.79
C GLU A 452 1.78 25.08 5.78
N TYR A 453 2.73 25.95 6.13
CA TYR A 453 3.28 26.92 5.18
C TYR A 453 4.01 26.22 4.01
N GLU A 454 4.89 25.26 4.30
CA GLU A 454 5.58 24.48 3.25
C GLU A 454 4.60 23.86 2.27
N LYS A 455 3.48 23.30 2.74
CA LYS A 455 2.44 22.74 1.89
C LYS A 455 1.86 23.75 0.90
N THR A 456 1.73 25.03 1.31
CA THR A 456 1.28 26.08 0.40
C THR A 456 2.30 26.42 -0.67
N GLN A 457 3.59 26.15 -0.41
CA GLN A 457 4.70 26.42 -1.32
C GLN A 457 4.96 25.28 -2.30
N LEU A 458 4.45 24.05 -2.05
CA LEU A 458 4.71 22.89 -2.90
C LEU A 458 4.35 23.13 -4.38
N PRO A 459 3.20 23.73 -4.76
CA PRO A 459 2.89 24.00 -6.15
C PRO A 459 3.86 24.94 -6.86
N ASN A 460 4.52 25.83 -6.10
CA ASN A 460 5.50 26.78 -6.62
C ASN A 460 6.90 26.17 -6.71
N LYS A 461 7.25 25.33 -5.75
CA LYS A 461 8.56 24.65 -5.69
C LYS A 461 8.66 23.45 -6.64
N TYR A 462 7.54 22.74 -6.88
CA TYR A 462 7.49 21.49 -7.61
C TYR A 462 6.42 21.56 -8.70
N PRO A 463 6.80 21.90 -9.95
CA PRO A 463 5.86 21.97 -11.06
C PRO A 463 5.09 20.66 -11.30
N GLU A 464 5.75 19.50 -11.09
CA GLU A 464 5.14 18.18 -11.19
C GLU A 464 4.06 17.94 -10.14
N PHE A 465 4.22 18.48 -8.92
CA PHE A 465 3.19 18.42 -7.89
C PHE A 465 1.97 19.26 -8.28
N LYS A 466 2.21 20.49 -8.77
CA LYS A 466 1.15 21.38 -9.26
C LYS A 466 0.33 20.72 -10.36
N ALA A 467 1.03 20.14 -11.31
CA ALA A 467 0.43 19.52 -12.47
C ALA A 467 -0.39 18.25 -12.09
N LEU A 468 0.16 17.42 -11.19
CA LEU A 468 -0.54 16.23 -10.69
C LEU A 468 -1.79 16.60 -9.87
N LEU A 469 -1.70 17.64 -9.03
CA LEU A 469 -2.86 18.14 -8.28
C LEU A 469 -3.97 18.66 -9.20
N LYS A 470 -3.59 19.35 -10.30
CA LYS A 470 -4.53 19.80 -11.33
C LYS A 470 -5.19 18.61 -12.06
N GLU A 471 -4.41 17.59 -12.38
CA GLU A 471 -4.95 16.36 -13.02
C GLU A 471 -6.02 15.69 -12.13
N TYR A 472 -5.77 15.55 -10.83
CA TYR A 472 -6.76 15.02 -9.90
C TYR A 472 -8.00 15.90 -9.81
N ARG A 473 -7.82 17.24 -9.73
CA ARG A 473 -8.91 18.20 -9.71
C ARG A 473 -9.80 18.06 -10.94
N ASP A 474 -9.19 18.13 -12.11
CA ASP A 474 -9.91 18.04 -13.39
C ASP A 474 -10.56 16.66 -13.56
N GLY A 475 -9.93 15.58 -13.07
CA GLY A 475 -10.48 14.22 -13.08
C GLY A 475 -11.74 14.07 -12.23
N ILE A 476 -11.78 14.64 -11.02
CA ILE A 476 -12.97 14.62 -10.16
C ILE A 476 -14.11 15.41 -10.83
N LEU A 477 -13.82 16.60 -11.37
CA LEU A 477 -14.81 17.42 -12.08
C LEU A 477 -15.37 16.69 -13.28
N LEU A 478 -14.51 16.07 -14.10
CA LEU A 478 -14.92 15.29 -15.26
C LEU A 478 -15.84 14.14 -14.88
N PHE A 479 -15.54 13.44 -13.79
CA PHE A 479 -16.35 12.33 -13.29
C PHE A 479 -17.73 12.84 -12.84
N ASP A 480 -17.78 13.84 -11.97
CA ASP A 480 -19.01 14.35 -11.40
C ASP A 480 -19.93 14.97 -12.48
N ILE A 481 -19.38 15.72 -13.44
CA ILE A 481 -20.18 16.29 -14.53
C ILE A 481 -20.65 15.22 -15.52
N SER A 482 -19.81 14.21 -15.83
CA SER A 482 -20.19 13.10 -16.70
C SER A 482 -21.29 12.25 -16.07
N ASP A 483 -21.26 12.03 -14.77
CA ASP A 483 -22.34 11.36 -14.05
C ASP A 483 -23.65 12.13 -14.18
N GLN A 484 -23.63 13.43 -13.98
CA GLN A 484 -24.84 14.26 -14.05
C GLN A 484 -25.40 14.36 -15.48
N MET A 485 -24.55 14.61 -16.47
CA MET A 485 -24.97 14.92 -17.84
C MET A 485 -25.19 13.68 -18.71
N ILE A 486 -24.57 12.53 -18.33
CA ILE A 486 -24.58 11.32 -19.17
C ILE A 486 -25.13 10.12 -18.38
N TRP A 487 -24.42 9.64 -17.35
CA TRP A 487 -24.69 8.33 -16.78
C TRP A 487 -25.98 8.29 -15.94
N SER A 488 -26.07 9.14 -14.95
CA SER A 488 -27.29 9.28 -14.13
C SER A 488 -28.48 9.81 -14.95
N LYS A 489 -28.23 10.71 -15.91
CA LYS A 489 -29.26 11.21 -16.81
C LYS A 489 -29.84 10.11 -17.68
N ALA A 490 -29.02 9.26 -18.29
CA ALA A 490 -29.49 8.15 -19.15
C ALA A 490 -30.38 7.15 -18.40
N ILE A 491 -30.21 7.02 -17.09
CA ILE A 491 -31.02 6.13 -16.23
C ILE A 491 -32.34 6.83 -15.81
N LYS A 492 -32.25 8.11 -15.45
CA LYS A 492 -33.37 8.89 -14.89
C LYS A 492 -34.32 9.40 -15.96
N ASP A 493 -33.81 9.71 -17.15
CA ASP A 493 -34.61 10.23 -18.29
C ASP A 493 -35.30 9.10 -19.06
N THR A 494 -36.28 8.50 -18.43
CA THR A 494 -37.05 7.40 -19.03
C THR A 494 -37.79 7.80 -20.33
N ALA A 495 -38.22 9.06 -20.44
CA ALA A 495 -38.87 9.56 -21.62
C ALA A 495 -37.90 9.71 -22.80
N GLY A 496 -36.73 10.30 -22.56
CA GLY A 496 -35.67 10.39 -23.56
C GLY A 496 -35.15 9.04 -24.00
N LEU A 497 -34.91 8.12 -23.06
CA LEU A 497 -34.49 6.74 -23.35
C LEU A 497 -35.51 6.03 -24.23
N LYS A 498 -36.81 6.15 -23.93
CA LYS A 498 -37.88 5.55 -24.75
C LYS A 498 -37.94 6.16 -26.14
N SER A 499 -37.85 7.48 -26.26
CA SER A 499 -37.82 8.18 -27.57
C SER A 499 -36.60 7.76 -28.40
N PHE A 500 -35.42 7.67 -27.76
CA PHE A 500 -34.21 7.20 -28.41
C PHE A 500 -34.33 5.75 -28.88
N TYR A 501 -34.91 4.87 -28.07
CA TYR A 501 -35.18 3.49 -28.45
C TYR A 501 -36.10 3.41 -29.66
N GLU A 502 -37.24 4.08 -29.66
CA GLU A 502 -38.21 4.03 -30.78
C GLU A 502 -37.56 4.47 -32.09
N LYS A 503 -36.73 5.51 -32.08
CA LYS A 503 -35.99 5.99 -33.27
C LYS A 503 -34.91 5.02 -33.76
N ASN A 504 -34.41 4.14 -32.90
CA ASN A 504 -33.24 3.30 -33.17
C ASN A 504 -33.51 1.79 -33.06
N LYS A 505 -34.72 1.34 -32.73
CA LYS A 505 -35.05 -0.06 -32.39
C LYS A 505 -34.64 -1.07 -33.46
N ALA A 506 -34.58 -0.64 -34.74
CA ALA A 506 -34.08 -1.46 -35.82
C ALA A 506 -32.61 -1.90 -35.68
N LYS A 507 -31.85 -1.27 -34.82
CA LYS A 507 -30.45 -1.66 -34.51
C LYS A 507 -30.36 -2.85 -33.55
N TRP A 508 -31.42 -3.11 -32.79
CA TRP A 508 -31.42 -4.17 -31.77
C TRP A 508 -32.44 -5.24 -32.13
N LYS A 509 -32.00 -6.24 -32.88
CA LYS A 509 -32.84 -7.35 -33.32
C LYS A 509 -32.37 -8.66 -32.74
N TYR A 510 -33.31 -9.54 -32.50
CA TYR A 510 -33.02 -10.95 -32.41
C TYR A 510 -32.96 -11.50 -33.83
N ASN A 511 -31.97 -12.32 -34.09
CA ASN A 511 -31.99 -13.21 -35.26
C ASN A 511 -33.08 -14.26 -35.09
N ASP A 512 -33.34 -15.05 -36.16
CA ASP A 512 -34.14 -16.26 -36.03
C ASP A 512 -33.59 -17.17 -34.93
N ARG A 513 -34.48 -17.69 -34.09
CA ARG A 513 -34.11 -18.53 -32.93
C ARG A 513 -35.09 -19.68 -32.81
N VAL A 514 -34.64 -20.74 -32.13
CA VAL A 514 -35.54 -21.82 -31.73
C VAL A 514 -35.42 -22.08 -30.23
N LYS A 515 -36.54 -22.28 -29.57
CA LYS A 515 -36.57 -22.93 -28.26
C LYS A 515 -36.41 -24.42 -28.48
N ALA A 516 -35.43 -25.02 -27.89
CA ALA A 516 -35.13 -26.42 -28.15
C ALA A 516 -34.71 -27.17 -26.90
N GLU A 517 -35.03 -28.42 -26.91
CA GLU A 517 -34.47 -29.43 -26.02
C GLU A 517 -33.36 -30.17 -26.79
N ILE A 518 -32.15 -30.15 -26.25
CA ILE A 518 -30.98 -30.74 -26.88
C ILE A 518 -30.62 -32.01 -26.10
N TYR A 519 -30.83 -33.15 -26.72
CA TYR A 519 -30.46 -34.45 -26.17
C TYR A 519 -29.10 -34.84 -26.71
N THR A 520 -28.18 -35.16 -25.80
CA THR A 520 -26.81 -35.57 -26.16
C THR A 520 -26.55 -36.96 -25.64
N CYS A 521 -26.00 -37.86 -26.49
CA CYS A 521 -25.65 -39.24 -26.14
C CYS A 521 -24.40 -39.70 -26.89
N ASP A 522 -23.81 -40.84 -26.42
CA ASP A 522 -22.52 -41.31 -26.94
C ASP A 522 -22.62 -42.10 -28.22
N ASP A 523 -23.71 -42.81 -28.41
CA ASP A 523 -23.85 -43.71 -29.55
C ASP A 523 -25.07 -43.41 -30.43
N LYS A 524 -24.95 -43.84 -31.72
CA LYS A 524 -25.99 -43.60 -32.74
C LYS A 524 -27.29 -44.37 -32.48
N LYS A 525 -27.22 -45.55 -31.82
CA LYS A 525 -28.39 -46.39 -31.56
C LYS A 525 -29.26 -45.74 -30.48
N THR A 526 -28.66 -45.24 -29.44
CA THR A 526 -29.35 -44.44 -28.41
C THR A 526 -29.97 -43.18 -28.99
N ALA A 527 -29.25 -42.44 -29.86
CA ALA A 527 -29.79 -41.27 -30.53
C ALA A 527 -31.02 -41.57 -31.36
N LYS A 528 -30.99 -42.66 -32.17
CA LYS A 528 -32.14 -43.10 -32.93
C LYS A 528 -33.34 -43.50 -32.05
N LYS A 529 -33.07 -44.15 -30.90
CA LYS A 529 -34.08 -44.56 -29.93
C LYS A 529 -34.77 -43.34 -29.31
N ILE A 530 -33.98 -42.35 -28.87
CA ILE A 530 -34.49 -41.06 -28.36
C ILE A 530 -35.36 -40.36 -29.42
N ASN A 531 -34.87 -40.25 -30.65
CA ASN A 531 -35.60 -39.60 -31.72
C ASN A 531 -36.95 -40.32 -32.01
N LYS A 532 -37.00 -41.66 -31.94
CA LYS A 532 -38.23 -42.45 -32.06
C LYS A 532 -39.19 -42.19 -30.88
N PHE A 533 -38.68 -42.03 -29.67
CA PHE A 533 -39.50 -41.74 -28.49
C PHE A 533 -40.09 -40.33 -28.57
N LEU A 534 -39.29 -39.35 -28.96
CA LEU A 534 -39.74 -37.96 -29.15
C LEU A 534 -40.81 -37.85 -30.24
N ASN A 535 -40.69 -38.58 -31.36
CA ASN A 535 -41.74 -38.66 -32.41
C ASN A 535 -43.02 -39.36 -31.94
N LYS A 536 -43.00 -40.08 -30.81
CA LYS A 536 -44.18 -40.66 -30.19
C LYS A 536 -44.69 -39.85 -29.00
N GLU A 537 -44.21 -38.60 -28.85
CA GLU A 537 -44.56 -37.65 -27.79
C GLU A 537 -44.35 -38.20 -26.36
N ILE A 538 -43.44 -39.17 -26.22
CA ILE A 538 -43.11 -39.70 -24.89
C ILE A 538 -42.41 -38.63 -24.06
N SER A 539 -42.90 -38.44 -22.82
CA SER A 539 -42.37 -37.41 -21.96
C SER A 539 -40.87 -37.58 -21.64
N TYR A 540 -40.18 -36.45 -21.40
CA TYR A 540 -38.77 -36.45 -21.02
C TYR A 540 -38.44 -37.39 -19.86
N ASP A 541 -39.23 -37.35 -18.78
CA ASP A 541 -38.99 -38.22 -17.60
C ASP A 541 -39.09 -39.67 -17.92
N SER A 542 -40.01 -40.05 -18.82
CA SER A 542 -40.17 -41.41 -19.33
C SER A 542 -38.99 -41.84 -20.20
N ILE A 543 -38.54 -40.94 -21.11
CA ILE A 543 -37.36 -41.15 -21.93
C ILE A 543 -36.11 -41.38 -21.06
N MET A 544 -35.91 -40.54 -20.04
CA MET A 544 -34.77 -40.66 -19.14
C MET A 544 -34.79 -41.93 -18.30
N LYS A 545 -35.96 -42.32 -17.79
CA LYS A 545 -36.12 -43.61 -17.08
C LYS A 545 -35.86 -44.80 -17.98
N LEU A 546 -36.31 -44.77 -19.24
CA LEU A 546 -36.15 -45.90 -20.17
C LEU A 546 -34.70 -46.05 -20.71
N ILE A 547 -33.91 -44.98 -20.71
CA ILE A 547 -32.58 -44.99 -21.33
C ILE A 547 -31.48 -44.93 -20.26
N ASN A 548 -31.65 -44.24 -19.17
CA ASN A 548 -30.63 -44.02 -18.12
C ASN A 548 -30.74 -44.98 -16.95
N ASN A 549 -31.32 -46.20 -17.12
CA ASN A 549 -31.61 -47.12 -16.02
C ASN A 549 -30.35 -47.53 -15.20
N ASN A 550 -29.19 -47.70 -15.82
CA ASN A 550 -27.97 -48.21 -15.15
C ASN A 550 -26.78 -47.26 -15.26
N HIS A 551 -26.80 -46.25 -16.13
CA HIS A 551 -25.75 -45.25 -16.31
C HIS A 551 -26.31 -44.04 -17.06
N LEU A 552 -25.64 -42.89 -16.92
CA LEU A 552 -26.05 -41.67 -17.59
C LEU A 552 -25.72 -41.70 -19.08
N ALA A 553 -26.59 -42.35 -19.89
CA ALA A 553 -26.42 -42.50 -21.33
C ALA A 553 -26.92 -41.26 -22.13
N VAL A 554 -27.74 -40.41 -21.52
CA VAL A 554 -28.36 -39.25 -22.19
C VAL A 554 -28.35 -38.02 -21.27
N LYS A 555 -27.93 -36.89 -21.83
CA LYS A 555 -27.98 -35.57 -21.17
C LYS A 555 -28.90 -34.63 -21.90
N LEU A 556 -29.80 -33.95 -21.18
CA LEU A 556 -30.70 -32.94 -21.74
C LEU A 556 -30.24 -31.54 -21.37
N ASN A 557 -30.31 -30.63 -22.33
CA ASN A 557 -30.13 -29.20 -22.13
C ASN A 557 -31.30 -28.45 -22.84
N LYS A 558 -32.04 -27.61 -22.08
CA LYS A 558 -33.11 -26.78 -22.62
C LYS A 558 -32.61 -25.36 -22.81
N LYS A 559 -32.63 -24.83 -24.03
CA LYS A 559 -32.20 -23.46 -24.30
C LYS A 559 -32.82 -22.91 -25.60
N THR A 560 -32.79 -21.58 -25.70
CA THR A 560 -33.03 -20.88 -26.96
C THR A 560 -31.70 -20.75 -27.70
N ILE A 561 -31.65 -21.14 -28.97
CA ILE A 561 -30.47 -21.09 -29.84
C ILE A 561 -30.71 -20.25 -31.08
N ASP A 562 -29.68 -19.54 -31.52
CA ASP A 562 -29.58 -18.76 -32.73
C ASP A 562 -28.47 -19.20 -33.69
N ASP A 563 -27.56 -20.05 -33.22
CA ASP A 563 -26.57 -20.75 -34.03
C ASP A 563 -27.09 -22.14 -34.42
N PHE A 564 -27.56 -22.27 -35.63
CA PHE A 564 -28.15 -23.49 -36.16
C PHE A 564 -27.15 -24.40 -36.88
N LYS A 565 -25.99 -23.89 -37.29
CA LYS A 565 -24.96 -24.62 -38.05
C LYS A 565 -24.62 -26.01 -37.53
N PRO A 566 -24.66 -26.25 -36.20
CA PRO A 566 -24.46 -27.60 -35.68
C PRO A 566 -25.56 -28.58 -36.00
N TYR A 567 -26.75 -28.15 -36.36
CA TYR A 567 -27.98 -28.98 -36.46
C TYR A 567 -28.65 -28.93 -37.80
N ALA A 568 -28.54 -27.80 -38.51
CA ALA A 568 -29.18 -27.56 -39.83
C ALA A 568 -28.38 -26.52 -40.61
N THR A 569 -28.62 -26.46 -41.95
CA THR A 569 -27.98 -25.47 -42.80
C THR A 569 -28.56 -24.08 -42.57
N SER A 570 -29.86 -23.99 -42.27
CA SER A 570 -30.56 -22.75 -41.97
C SER A 570 -31.72 -22.97 -40.98
N TYR A 571 -32.28 -21.85 -40.49
CA TYR A 571 -33.48 -21.84 -39.64
C TYR A 571 -34.67 -22.53 -40.30
N ASN A 572 -34.80 -22.37 -41.60
CA ASN A 572 -35.92 -22.93 -42.36
C ASN A 572 -35.86 -24.45 -42.47
N ASP A 573 -34.66 -25.04 -42.41
CA ASP A 573 -34.46 -26.50 -42.48
C ASP A 573 -34.78 -27.21 -41.15
N LEU A 574 -35.01 -26.47 -40.07
CA LEU A 574 -35.44 -27.02 -38.81
C LEU A 574 -36.95 -27.21 -38.76
N ASN A 575 -37.38 -28.42 -38.43
CA ASN A 575 -38.81 -28.71 -38.22
C ASN A 575 -39.17 -28.59 -36.72
N LEU A 576 -40.42 -28.23 -36.45
CA LEU A 576 -40.98 -28.38 -35.10
C LEU A 576 -40.92 -29.85 -34.70
N GLY A 577 -40.65 -30.12 -33.44
CA GLY A 577 -40.41 -31.44 -32.93
C GLY A 577 -38.93 -31.95 -33.10
N PRO A 578 -38.71 -33.24 -33.02
CA PRO A 578 -37.38 -33.83 -33.06
C PRO A 578 -36.79 -33.82 -34.50
N ASN A 579 -35.65 -33.18 -34.65
CA ASN A 579 -34.90 -33.17 -35.91
C ASN A 579 -33.95 -34.34 -35.99
N LYS A 580 -33.41 -34.66 -37.19
CA LYS A 580 -32.53 -35.79 -37.43
C LYS A 580 -31.31 -35.75 -36.51
N PRO A 581 -30.91 -36.87 -35.84
CA PRO A 581 -29.72 -36.90 -35.03
C PRO A 581 -28.47 -36.54 -35.85
N THR A 582 -27.66 -35.61 -35.30
CA THR A 582 -26.39 -35.18 -35.88
C THR A 582 -25.22 -35.59 -35.00
N TYR A 583 -24.03 -35.80 -35.59
CA TYR A 583 -22.81 -36.13 -34.84
C TYR A 583 -21.93 -34.91 -34.73
N LYS A 584 -21.66 -34.46 -33.51
CA LYS A 584 -20.86 -33.27 -33.23
C LYS A 584 -20.07 -33.44 -31.93
N ASN A 585 -18.82 -32.96 -31.90
CA ASN A 585 -17.94 -33.00 -30.74
C ASN A 585 -17.90 -34.37 -30.05
N GLN A 586 -17.73 -35.41 -30.87
CA GLN A 586 -17.68 -36.82 -30.45
C GLN A 586 -18.96 -37.37 -29.78
N LYS A 587 -20.08 -36.67 -29.91
CA LYS A 587 -21.38 -37.05 -29.36
C LYS A 587 -22.47 -37.01 -30.44
N TRP A 588 -23.49 -37.81 -30.24
CA TRP A 588 -24.74 -37.71 -31.03
C TRP A 588 -25.69 -36.73 -30.36
N VAL A 589 -26.22 -35.82 -31.14
CA VAL A 589 -27.09 -34.75 -30.67
C VAL A 589 -28.43 -34.79 -31.42
N ILE A 590 -29.55 -34.71 -30.69
CA ILE A 590 -30.89 -34.58 -31.22
C ILE A 590 -31.42 -33.22 -30.77
N LEU A 591 -31.83 -32.38 -31.73
CA LEU A 591 -32.47 -31.13 -31.49
C LEU A 591 -33.99 -31.36 -31.57
N ASN A 592 -34.68 -31.28 -30.46
CA ASN A 592 -36.14 -31.27 -30.41
C ASN A 592 -36.61 -29.79 -30.33
N VAL A 593 -37.09 -29.26 -31.45
CA VAL A 593 -37.53 -27.85 -31.53
C VAL A 593 -38.93 -27.72 -30.94
N ILE A 594 -39.03 -26.98 -29.86
CA ILE A 594 -40.29 -26.73 -29.14
C ILE A 594 -41.06 -25.57 -29.80
N ASP A 595 -40.33 -24.55 -30.21
CA ASP A 595 -40.93 -23.34 -30.77
C ASP A 595 -39.96 -22.66 -31.75
N LYS A 596 -40.47 -22.08 -32.85
CA LYS A 596 -39.70 -21.29 -33.82
C LYS A 596 -39.98 -19.82 -33.59
N LEU A 597 -38.93 -19.09 -33.22
CA LEU A 597 -38.97 -17.68 -32.89
C LEU A 597 -38.35 -16.86 -34.06
N PRO A 598 -39.13 -16.28 -34.95
CA PRO A 598 -38.60 -15.52 -36.07
C PRO A 598 -37.90 -14.25 -35.60
N GLN A 599 -37.10 -13.69 -36.49
CA GLN A 599 -36.43 -12.42 -36.30
C GLN A 599 -37.43 -11.34 -35.87
N ARG A 600 -37.12 -10.59 -34.82
CA ARG A 600 -37.89 -9.43 -34.38
C ARG A 600 -37.02 -8.42 -33.67
N GLU A 601 -37.48 -7.22 -33.54
CA GLU A 601 -36.88 -6.21 -32.69
C GLU A 601 -36.94 -6.66 -31.21
N LYS A 602 -35.87 -6.37 -30.46
CA LYS A 602 -35.84 -6.59 -29.00
C LYS A 602 -36.63 -5.49 -28.34
N TYR A 603 -37.50 -5.83 -27.41
CA TYR A 603 -38.13 -4.82 -26.56
C TYR A 603 -37.09 -4.13 -25.66
N LEU A 604 -37.41 -2.91 -25.23
CA LEU A 604 -36.48 -2.11 -24.37
C LEU A 604 -35.99 -2.91 -23.15
N ASN A 605 -36.88 -3.58 -22.45
CA ASN A 605 -36.56 -4.42 -21.28
C ASN A 605 -35.74 -5.69 -21.61
N GLU A 606 -35.75 -6.14 -22.86
CA GLU A 606 -34.94 -7.32 -23.25
C GLU A 606 -33.48 -6.98 -23.57
N ALA A 607 -33.19 -5.70 -23.80
CA ALA A 607 -31.85 -5.22 -24.16
C ALA A 607 -31.47 -3.91 -23.43
N GLU A 608 -32.07 -3.67 -22.26
CA GLU A 608 -31.97 -2.40 -21.52
C GLU A 608 -30.53 -1.93 -21.33
N GLY A 609 -29.63 -2.78 -20.86
CA GLY A 609 -28.23 -2.40 -20.64
C GLY A 609 -27.51 -1.92 -21.89
N ILE A 610 -27.74 -2.58 -23.05
CA ILE A 610 -27.13 -2.19 -24.33
C ILE A 610 -27.75 -0.90 -24.85
N ILE A 611 -29.08 -0.72 -24.69
CA ILE A 611 -29.79 0.46 -25.12
C ILE A 611 -29.44 1.67 -24.29
N VAL A 612 -29.35 1.51 -22.96
CA VAL A 612 -28.88 2.56 -22.03
C VAL A 612 -27.44 2.99 -22.38
N SER A 613 -26.55 2.04 -22.64
CA SER A 613 -25.16 2.37 -23.07
C SER A 613 -25.14 3.14 -24.40
N ALA A 614 -25.95 2.75 -25.35
CA ALA A 614 -26.08 3.48 -26.62
C ALA A 614 -26.69 4.89 -26.42
N TYR A 615 -27.60 5.04 -25.48
CA TYR A 615 -28.19 6.34 -25.12
C TYR A 615 -27.20 7.24 -24.40
N GLN A 616 -26.36 6.69 -23.53
CA GLN A 616 -25.24 7.42 -22.91
C GLN A 616 -24.30 8.00 -23.97
N ASN A 617 -23.88 7.19 -24.94
CA ASN A 617 -23.04 7.66 -26.06
C ASN A 617 -23.74 8.76 -26.91
N TYR A 618 -25.05 8.65 -27.10
CA TYR A 618 -25.82 9.69 -27.77
C TYR A 618 -25.86 10.99 -26.98
N LEU A 619 -26.17 10.92 -25.68
CA LEU A 619 -26.17 12.08 -24.78
C LEU A 619 -24.80 12.76 -24.71
N GLU A 620 -23.73 11.99 -24.62
CA GLU A 620 -22.37 12.52 -24.60
C GLU A 620 -22.05 13.28 -25.91
N LYS A 621 -22.37 12.67 -27.06
CA LYS A 621 -22.13 13.31 -28.35
C LYS A 621 -22.89 14.62 -28.52
N GLU A 622 -24.18 14.62 -28.19
CA GLU A 622 -25.01 15.81 -28.23
C GLU A 622 -24.49 16.90 -27.30
N TRP A 623 -24.13 16.52 -26.08
CA TRP A 623 -23.59 17.47 -25.10
C TRP A 623 -22.25 18.06 -25.54
N ILE A 624 -21.30 17.25 -26.03
CA ILE A 624 -20.04 17.75 -26.58
C ILE A 624 -20.25 18.69 -27.75
N ASN A 625 -21.19 18.37 -28.66
CA ASN A 625 -21.51 19.25 -29.79
C ASN A 625 -22.03 20.62 -29.30
N ASN A 626 -22.90 20.63 -28.30
CA ASN A 626 -23.40 21.87 -27.73
C ASN A 626 -22.26 22.68 -27.07
N LEU A 627 -21.41 22.05 -26.26
CA LEU A 627 -20.25 22.70 -25.65
C LEU A 627 -19.29 23.31 -26.69
N ARG A 628 -19.09 22.62 -27.82
CA ARG A 628 -18.26 23.14 -28.91
C ARG A 628 -18.90 24.31 -29.66
N GLN A 629 -20.22 24.38 -29.73
CA GLN A 629 -20.95 25.52 -30.34
C GLN A 629 -20.96 26.75 -29.40
N GLU A 630 -21.04 26.52 -28.10
CA GLU A 630 -21.11 27.57 -27.07
C GLU A 630 -19.76 28.23 -26.78
N ASN A 631 -18.66 27.54 -27.10
CA ASN A 631 -17.31 27.97 -26.73
C ASN A 631 -16.43 28.25 -27.94
N LYS A 632 -15.66 29.33 -27.91
CA LYS A 632 -14.64 29.64 -28.90
C LYS A 632 -13.38 28.82 -28.65
N ILE A 633 -13.02 27.97 -29.62
CA ILE A 633 -11.90 27.04 -29.50
C ILE A 633 -10.84 27.40 -30.55
N GLU A 634 -9.62 27.66 -30.10
CA GLU A 634 -8.50 27.98 -30.97
C GLU A 634 -7.30 27.12 -30.66
N VAL A 635 -6.81 26.30 -31.61
CA VAL A 635 -5.66 25.43 -31.46
C VAL A 635 -4.43 26.09 -32.11
N ASN A 636 -3.36 26.17 -31.38
CA ASN A 636 -2.05 26.58 -31.90
C ASN A 636 -1.31 25.36 -32.45
N TYR A 637 -1.53 25.07 -33.73
CA TYR A 637 -0.93 23.91 -34.40
C TYR A 637 0.60 24.00 -34.53
N GLU A 638 1.20 25.18 -34.52
CA GLU A 638 2.65 25.34 -34.50
C GLU A 638 3.24 24.81 -33.17
N SER A 639 2.65 25.21 -32.06
CA SER A 639 2.98 24.69 -30.74
C SER A 639 2.70 23.19 -30.62
N LEU A 640 1.55 22.71 -31.14
CA LEU A 640 1.16 21.30 -31.09
C LEU A 640 2.20 20.42 -31.83
N TYR A 641 2.55 20.76 -33.06
CA TYR A 641 3.46 19.97 -33.87
C TYR A 641 4.95 20.16 -33.50
N SER A 642 5.24 21.06 -32.55
CA SER A 642 6.57 21.14 -31.93
C SER A 642 6.86 19.99 -30.96
N ILE A 643 5.81 19.22 -30.57
CA ILE A 643 5.91 18.02 -29.74
C ILE A 643 6.38 16.85 -30.60
N LYS A 644 7.61 16.38 -30.41
CA LYS A 644 8.21 15.30 -31.22
C LYS A 644 8.53 14.05 -30.43
N GLU A 645 9.07 14.22 -29.23
CA GLU A 645 9.52 13.11 -28.39
C GLU A 645 9.20 13.34 -26.92
N LYS A 646 9.08 12.23 -26.19
CA LYS A 646 8.87 12.27 -24.75
C LYS A 646 10.05 12.91 -24.06
N PRO A 647 9.86 13.93 -23.20
CA PRO A 647 10.93 14.53 -22.42
C PRO A 647 11.72 13.45 -21.66
N LYS A 648 13.05 13.57 -21.66
CA LYS A 648 13.91 12.72 -20.82
C LYS A 648 13.75 13.20 -19.38
N ASN A 649 13.24 12.36 -18.50
CA ASN A 649 13.21 12.61 -17.05
C ASN A 649 14.61 12.65 -16.47
#